data_56d0a31c62d83dc89861b62d9db6b842
#
_entry.id   56d0a31c62d83dc89861b62d9db6b842
#
_cell.length_a   1.000
_cell.length_b   1.000
_cell.length_c   1.000
_cell.angle_alpha   90.00
_cell.angle_beta   90.00
_cell.angle_gamma   90.00
#
_symmetry.space_group_name_H-M   'P 1'
#
loop_
_entity.id
_entity.type
_entity.pdbx_description
1 polymer ?
#
loop_
_entity_poly.entity_id
_entity_poly.type
_entity_poly.pdbx_seq_one_letter_code
_entity_poly.pdbx_strand_id
1 'polypeptide(L)'
;MNRRRRTRLGPLFALFLGCLSPPPGAAAPAGGFLDRQYPPQVREVLEQRCIVCHGCYDAPCQLKMDAWAGLARGAHEKKVYDGTRLLPAQLTRLYEDALSLEGWRGKGFYPVVDTQAPRSGTLFRMLALKEEYPLPTRGPLPEDFDFRLDRDQQCVKPGEFADYRETRPYQGMPYGFPGLDPERRALLTDWLEAGAPGVPAPAPSPREQRAVAQWERFLNGDSARERLMSRYIFEHLFIGSLYFDAIPGDRSWYSLVRSRTPPGEPIDLIATRRPYDDPGTEHFWYRLQRRMLTPLAKRHMPYALNEARMARWRQLFLQSEHAVTALPGYGGRDAANPFITFQQLPVGARYRFMLDEARFTIMAYIKGPVCRGQVALNVIDDHFWVAFARPDLADPAQSADFLARHAEEMRLPQPKGSLVVTLLQWRKYAKSQRRFLEAQAQATAEVIGSDRLRLDLDLVWDGGPLRNDNAALTVFRHFDSATVVKGFVGQRPKTMWLIDYSLLERIHYLLVAGFDVYGALGHQLESRLYMDFLRMEGEQAFLLLLPEAVRTQLRDHWYRGAQDHVRDYLMSRRTTRYERPTAIDYRSDDPQGELMTMLQAHIPAAENPRYRVGRPALAALMREASDAFRFLPDLSFLQLLDSRGERHYYSLVHNEAFSNNAQLFREDDRRLPGEDTLTVARGFLGAYPNQFFQVTERELDRFLAALRSLGSEDDYRALVDRYGVRRTAPWFWKLSDDLNAHYRESHPDEAGLFDLNRYENR
;
A
#
# COMPACT_ATOMS: atom_id res chain seq x y z
N MET A 1 -50.94 13.54 61.72
CA MET A 1 -51.17 12.46 62.72
C MET A 1 -49.99 11.52 62.64
N ASN A 2 -49.02 11.72 63.52
CA ASN A 2 -48.60 10.84 64.64
C ASN A 2 -48.43 9.35 64.22
N ARG A 3 -47.24 8.79 64.34
CA ARG A 3 -46.43 8.55 65.55
C ARG A 3 -45.04 8.03 65.24
N ARG A 4 -44.07 8.61 65.94
CA ARG A 4 -42.73 8.08 66.23
C ARG A 4 -42.77 6.75 66.93
N ARG A 5 -41.80 5.85 66.69
CA ARG A 5 -41.17 5.12 67.82
C ARG A 5 -39.69 4.83 67.51
N ARG A 6 -38.94 5.10 68.57
CA ARG A 6 -37.49 4.96 68.74
C ARG A 6 -37.12 3.54 69.20
N THR A 7 -35.87 3.22 68.92
CA THR A 7 -34.82 2.63 69.75
C THR A 7 -34.66 1.10 69.74
N ARG A 8 -33.49 0.61 69.44
CA ARG A 8 -32.46 0.23 70.46
C ARG A 8 -31.15 -0.16 69.76
N LEU A 9 -30.02 0.31 70.30
CA LEU A 9 -28.63 -0.09 70.10
C LEU A 9 -28.42 -1.51 70.66
N GLY A 10 -27.61 -2.29 70.01
CA GLY A 10 -26.97 -3.52 70.52
C GLY A 10 -25.57 -3.65 69.90
N PRO A 11 -24.59 -4.26 70.58
CA PRO A 11 -23.20 -3.87 70.48
C PRO A 11 -22.40 -4.51 69.28
N LEU A 12 -21.37 -3.77 68.91
CA LEU A 12 -20.31 -4.17 67.98
C LEU A 12 -19.63 -5.48 68.40
N PHE A 13 -19.52 -6.41 67.48
CA PHE A 13 -18.48 -7.47 67.47
C PHE A 13 -17.49 -7.10 66.35
N ALA A 14 -16.29 -6.67 66.75
CA ALA A 14 -15.19 -6.47 65.84
C ALA A 14 -14.55 -7.84 65.53
N LEU A 15 -14.76 -8.31 64.30
CA LEU A 15 -13.98 -9.41 63.73
C LEU A 15 -12.73 -8.85 63.10
N PHE A 16 -11.58 -9.13 63.68
CA PHE A 16 -10.26 -8.96 63.07
C PHE A 16 -10.13 -9.94 61.93
N LEU A 17 -10.35 -9.51 60.67
CA LEU A 17 -9.83 -10.23 59.52
C LEU A 17 -8.38 -9.86 59.31
N GLY A 18 -7.49 -10.80 59.61
CA GLY A 18 -6.07 -10.71 59.28
C GLY A 18 -5.90 -10.66 57.78
N CYS A 19 -5.36 -9.55 57.26
CA CYS A 19 -4.86 -9.46 55.89
C CYS A 19 -3.67 -10.41 55.75
N LEU A 20 -3.94 -11.62 55.23
CA LEU A 20 -2.91 -12.44 54.60
C LEU A 20 -2.51 -11.76 53.29
N SER A 21 -1.40 -11.06 53.26
CA SER A 21 -0.74 -10.61 52.03
C SER A 21 -0.42 -11.85 51.19
N PRO A 22 -0.82 -11.87 49.88
CA PRO A 22 -0.37 -12.96 49.02
C PRO A 22 1.18 -12.93 48.91
N PRO A 23 1.80 -14.10 48.75
CA PRO A 23 3.25 -14.17 48.55
C PRO A 23 3.62 -13.36 47.29
N PRO A 24 4.85 -12.78 47.25
CA PRO A 24 5.31 -12.05 46.06
C PRO A 24 5.23 -13.01 44.86
N GLY A 25 4.27 -12.76 44.00
CA GLY A 25 4.08 -13.52 42.78
C GLY A 25 5.36 -13.46 41.96
N ALA A 26 5.75 -14.61 41.42
CA ALA A 26 6.83 -14.72 40.45
C ALA A 26 6.71 -13.58 39.44
N ALA A 27 7.78 -12.81 39.25
CA ALA A 27 7.87 -11.76 38.26
C ALA A 27 7.36 -12.31 36.93
N ALA A 28 6.34 -11.69 36.38
CA ALA A 28 5.87 -12.01 35.03
C ALA A 28 7.10 -11.98 34.09
N PRO A 29 7.27 -12.96 33.20
CA PRO A 29 8.42 -12.98 32.30
C PRO A 29 8.51 -11.65 31.57
N ALA A 30 9.65 -11.00 31.61
CA ALA A 30 9.93 -9.76 30.94
C ALA A 30 9.64 -9.93 29.43
N GLY A 31 8.72 -9.14 28.91
CA GLY A 31 8.29 -9.14 27.50
C GLY A 31 6.79 -9.42 27.38
N GLY A 32 6.02 -8.35 27.03
CA GLY A 32 4.60 -8.46 26.76
C GLY A 32 4.29 -9.34 25.54
N PHE A 33 3.01 -9.63 25.30
CA PHE A 33 2.51 -10.37 24.14
C PHE A 33 3.08 -9.85 22.79
N LEU A 34 3.28 -8.55 22.66
CA LEU A 34 3.75 -7.91 21.43
C LEU A 34 5.28 -7.90 21.29
N ASP A 35 6.03 -8.20 22.35
CA ASP A 35 7.50 -8.20 22.37
C ASP A 35 8.09 -9.59 22.09
N ARG A 36 7.27 -10.53 21.64
CA ARG A 36 7.68 -11.86 21.26
C ARG A 36 7.83 -12.02 19.76
N GLN A 37 8.77 -12.86 19.37
CA GLN A 37 9.00 -13.25 17.98
C GLN A 37 9.05 -14.77 17.85
N TYR A 38 9.02 -15.26 16.61
CA TYR A 38 9.28 -16.68 16.34
C TYR A 38 10.72 -17.06 16.68
N PRO A 39 10.99 -18.29 17.13
CA PRO A 39 12.33 -18.86 17.10
C PRO A 39 12.89 -18.76 15.67
N PRO A 40 14.19 -18.43 15.45
CA PRO A 40 14.74 -18.15 14.12
C PRO A 40 14.47 -19.25 13.07
N GLN A 41 14.68 -20.52 13.44
CA GLN A 41 14.45 -21.66 12.53
C GLN A 41 12.97 -21.82 12.14
N VAL A 42 12.07 -21.66 13.11
CA VAL A 42 10.61 -21.68 12.87
C VAL A 42 10.21 -20.52 11.96
N ARG A 43 10.75 -19.32 12.21
CA ARG A 43 10.52 -18.14 11.41
C ARG A 43 10.86 -18.38 9.95
N GLU A 44 12.00 -18.98 9.66
CA GLU A 44 12.41 -19.30 8.29
C GLU A 44 11.39 -20.19 7.57
N VAL A 45 10.93 -21.27 8.23
CA VAL A 45 9.91 -22.16 7.64
C VAL A 45 8.61 -21.41 7.40
N LEU A 46 8.17 -20.58 8.36
CA LEU A 46 6.92 -19.80 8.23
C LEU A 46 7.03 -18.77 7.10
N GLU A 47 8.15 -18.07 6.96
CA GLU A 47 8.40 -17.11 5.86
C GLU A 47 8.30 -17.79 4.50
N GLN A 48 8.89 -18.96 4.35
CA GLN A 48 8.97 -19.69 3.10
C GLN A 48 7.66 -20.40 2.72
N ARG A 49 6.77 -20.75 3.66
CA ARG A 49 5.63 -21.67 3.41
C ARG A 49 4.27 -21.13 3.83
N CYS A 50 4.21 -20.21 4.78
CA CYS A 50 2.96 -19.75 5.40
C CYS A 50 2.74 -18.26 5.20
N ILE A 51 3.73 -17.43 5.52
CA ILE A 51 3.62 -15.97 5.46
C ILE A 51 3.42 -15.47 4.04
N VAL A 52 3.93 -16.18 3.03
CA VAL A 52 3.68 -15.91 1.59
C VAL A 52 2.18 -15.88 1.22
N CYS A 53 1.28 -16.37 2.09
CA CYS A 53 -0.17 -16.27 1.94
C CYS A 53 -0.84 -15.64 3.17
N HIS A 54 -0.28 -15.82 4.37
CA HIS A 54 -0.82 -15.39 5.64
C HIS A 54 -0.08 -14.19 6.25
N GLY A 55 0.34 -13.24 5.41
CA GLY A 55 1.16 -12.13 5.87
C GLY A 55 0.42 -10.81 6.05
N CYS A 56 -0.77 -10.62 5.49
CA CYS A 56 -1.44 -9.33 5.52
C CYS A 56 -2.81 -9.34 6.23
N TYR A 57 -3.46 -8.19 6.33
CA TYR A 57 -4.80 -8.06 6.89
C TYR A 57 -5.88 -8.73 6.03
N ASP A 58 -5.63 -8.89 4.74
CA ASP A 58 -6.48 -9.63 3.79
C ASP A 58 -6.16 -11.12 3.73
N ALA A 59 -5.21 -11.59 4.54
CA ALA A 59 -4.89 -13.01 4.65
C ALA A 59 -6.14 -13.84 4.95
N PRO A 60 -6.21 -15.07 4.43
CA PRO A 60 -7.34 -15.95 4.72
C PRO A 60 -7.63 -16.03 6.22
N CYS A 61 -8.90 -15.81 6.59
CA CYS A 61 -9.36 -15.80 7.98
C CYS A 61 -8.65 -14.76 8.88
N GLN A 62 -8.17 -13.67 8.33
CA GLN A 62 -7.35 -12.70 9.05
C GLN A 62 -6.19 -13.31 9.86
N LEU A 63 -5.78 -14.54 9.53
CA LEU A 63 -4.66 -15.23 10.19
C LEU A 63 -3.34 -14.62 9.70
N LYS A 64 -2.89 -13.61 10.41
CA LYS A 64 -1.72 -12.80 10.06
C LYS A 64 -0.49 -13.37 10.74
N MET A 65 0.27 -14.17 10.01
CA MET A 65 1.43 -14.92 10.52
C MET A 65 2.77 -14.19 10.34
N ASP A 66 2.79 -12.97 9.79
CA ASP A 66 4.03 -12.18 9.63
C ASP A 66 4.67 -11.75 10.97
N ALA A 67 3.97 -11.99 12.08
CA ALA A 67 4.47 -11.84 13.45
C ALA A 67 3.94 -12.97 14.34
N TRP A 68 4.75 -13.33 15.38
CA TRP A 68 4.31 -14.30 16.39
C TRP A 68 3.00 -13.86 17.07
N ALA A 69 2.89 -12.57 17.39
CA ALA A 69 1.67 -11.99 17.97
C ALA A 69 0.44 -12.18 17.07
N GLY A 70 0.61 -12.19 15.75
CA GLY A 70 -0.47 -12.44 14.81
C GLY A 70 -0.94 -13.89 14.82
N LEU A 71 -0.03 -14.85 14.89
CA LEU A 71 -0.36 -16.28 15.09
C LEU A 71 -1.04 -16.51 16.44
N ALA A 72 -0.49 -15.97 17.51
CA ALA A 72 -1.04 -16.09 18.87
C ALA A 72 -2.44 -15.42 18.99
N ARG A 73 -2.66 -14.30 18.27
CA ARG A 73 -3.98 -13.69 18.10
C ARG A 73 -4.97 -14.68 17.52
N GLY A 74 -4.55 -15.46 16.52
CA GLY A 74 -5.38 -16.46 15.85
C GLY A 74 -6.15 -15.90 14.65
N ALA A 75 -7.24 -16.60 14.30
CA ALA A 75 -8.05 -16.36 13.12
C ALA A 75 -9.38 -15.66 13.45
N HIS A 76 -10.02 -15.10 12.40
CA HIS A 76 -11.32 -14.46 12.47
C HIS A 76 -12.08 -14.70 11.15
N GLU A 77 -13.35 -15.02 11.21
CA GLU A 77 -14.16 -15.36 10.02
C GLU A 77 -14.54 -14.15 9.13
N LYS A 78 -14.63 -12.95 9.72
CA LYS A 78 -15.01 -11.74 8.95
C LYS A 78 -13.85 -11.25 8.11
N LYS A 79 -14.14 -10.84 6.89
CA LYS A 79 -13.15 -10.20 6.00
C LYS A 79 -12.89 -8.76 6.47
N VAL A 80 -11.64 -8.29 6.39
CA VAL A 80 -11.30 -6.87 6.55
C VAL A 80 -11.85 -6.08 5.36
N TYR A 81 -11.61 -6.57 4.17
CA TYR A 81 -12.22 -6.07 2.94
C TYR A 81 -13.57 -6.72 2.68
N ASP A 82 -14.59 -5.91 2.65
CA ASP A 82 -15.94 -6.31 2.28
C ASP A 82 -16.61 -5.14 1.56
N GLY A 83 -16.67 -5.22 0.24
CA GLY A 83 -17.26 -4.22 -0.64
C GLY A 83 -18.78 -4.10 -0.54
N THR A 84 -19.43 -4.97 0.23
CA THR A 84 -20.90 -4.98 0.42
C THR A 84 -21.31 -4.50 1.81
N ARG A 85 -20.34 -4.21 2.68
CA ARG A 85 -20.56 -3.85 4.08
C ARG A 85 -21.41 -2.57 4.23
N LEU A 86 -22.52 -2.67 4.93
CA LEU A 86 -23.44 -1.55 5.15
C LEU A 86 -23.04 -0.65 6.34
N LEU A 87 -22.41 -1.24 7.37
CA LEU A 87 -21.94 -0.52 8.56
C LEU A 87 -20.43 -0.71 8.72
N PRO A 88 -19.70 0.30 9.24
CA PRO A 88 -18.27 0.16 9.50
C PRO A 88 -17.97 -1.04 10.41
N ALA A 89 -16.92 -1.81 10.07
CA ALA A 89 -16.45 -2.89 10.90
C ALA A 89 -15.63 -2.40 12.10
N GLN A 90 -15.50 -3.25 13.09
CA GLN A 90 -14.57 -3.07 14.19
C GLN A 90 -13.13 -3.17 13.68
N LEU A 91 -12.28 -2.28 14.16
CA LEU A 91 -10.85 -2.29 13.80
C LEU A 91 -10.14 -3.52 14.37
N THR A 92 -9.27 -4.14 13.56
CA THR A 92 -8.54 -5.35 13.91
C THR A 92 -7.05 -5.28 13.55
N ARG A 93 -6.45 -4.08 13.66
CA ARG A 93 -5.04 -3.84 13.35
C ARG A 93 -4.15 -4.41 14.46
N LEU A 94 -3.29 -5.35 14.08
CA LEU A 94 -2.30 -5.91 15.00
C LEU A 94 -1.35 -4.81 15.49
N TYR A 95 -0.97 -4.81 16.75
CA TYR A 95 -0.20 -3.78 17.47
C TYR A 95 -0.95 -2.48 17.78
N GLU A 96 -2.23 -2.35 17.41
CA GLU A 96 -2.98 -1.10 17.60
C GLU A 96 -4.30 -1.31 18.37
N ASP A 97 -5.16 -2.21 17.90
CA ASP A 97 -6.55 -2.25 18.33
C ASP A 97 -6.84 -3.21 19.50
N ALA A 98 -5.87 -4.04 19.86
CA ALA A 98 -5.81 -4.76 21.13
C ALA A 98 -4.35 -5.15 21.44
N LEU A 99 -3.98 -5.05 22.71
CA LEU A 99 -2.61 -5.25 23.18
C LEU A 99 -2.46 -6.53 24.02
N SER A 100 -3.51 -7.34 24.13
CA SER A 100 -3.54 -8.60 24.86
C SER A 100 -4.36 -9.68 24.13
N LEU A 101 -4.11 -10.94 24.44
CA LEU A 101 -4.88 -12.06 23.89
C LEU A 101 -6.35 -12.00 24.28
N GLU A 102 -6.64 -11.61 25.53
CA GLU A 102 -8.02 -11.42 26.00
C GLU A 102 -8.75 -10.36 25.18
N GLY A 103 -8.11 -9.22 24.92
CA GLY A 103 -8.66 -8.18 24.04
C GLY A 103 -8.97 -8.69 22.64
N TRP A 104 -8.12 -9.56 22.07
CA TRP A 104 -8.38 -10.18 20.79
C TRP A 104 -9.54 -11.20 20.84
N ARG A 105 -9.66 -11.99 21.93
CA ARG A 105 -10.84 -12.87 22.13
C ARG A 105 -12.13 -12.06 22.23
N GLY A 106 -12.10 -10.91 22.93
CA GLY A 106 -13.22 -9.96 22.97
C GLY A 106 -13.61 -9.38 21.59
N LYS A 107 -12.67 -9.36 20.63
CA LYS A 107 -12.92 -8.96 19.23
C LYS A 107 -13.38 -10.12 18.32
N GLY A 108 -13.52 -11.34 18.86
CA GLY A 108 -13.99 -12.51 18.11
C GLY A 108 -12.88 -13.35 17.45
N PHE A 109 -11.62 -13.07 17.71
CA PHE A 109 -10.53 -13.93 17.25
C PHE A 109 -10.49 -15.22 18.06
N TYR A 110 -10.32 -16.36 17.39
CA TYR A 110 -10.17 -17.67 18.02
C TYR A 110 -8.77 -18.25 17.77
N PRO A 111 -8.25 -19.06 18.72
CA PRO A 111 -6.92 -19.62 18.58
C PRO A 111 -6.87 -20.68 17.48
N VAL A 112 -5.76 -20.70 16.73
CA VAL A 112 -5.45 -21.75 15.76
C VAL A 112 -4.41 -22.74 16.31
N VAL A 113 -3.77 -22.39 17.43
CA VAL A 113 -2.86 -23.23 18.20
C VAL A 113 -3.54 -23.51 19.54
N ASP A 114 -3.57 -24.79 19.94
CA ASP A 114 -4.04 -25.21 21.25
C ASP A 114 -2.82 -25.51 22.14
N THR A 115 -2.64 -24.75 23.22
CA THR A 115 -1.49 -24.90 24.11
C THR A 115 -1.66 -26.02 25.14
N GLN A 116 -2.91 -26.50 25.33
CA GLN A 116 -3.21 -27.59 26.27
C GLN A 116 -3.30 -28.95 25.58
N ALA A 117 -3.85 -28.97 24.36
CA ALA A 117 -3.96 -30.15 23.52
C ALA A 117 -3.39 -29.82 22.12
N PRO A 118 -2.07 -29.66 21.93
CA PRO A 118 -1.46 -29.09 20.73
C PRO A 118 -1.87 -29.74 19.42
N ARG A 119 -2.06 -31.06 19.44
CA ARG A 119 -2.50 -31.83 18.26
C ARG A 119 -3.98 -31.58 17.89
N SER A 120 -4.75 -30.96 18.79
CA SER A 120 -6.14 -30.55 18.50
C SER A 120 -6.21 -29.18 17.83
N GLY A 121 -5.15 -28.39 17.84
CA GLY A 121 -5.07 -27.08 17.21
C GLY A 121 -5.29 -27.15 15.69
N THR A 122 -6.06 -26.19 15.15
CA THR A 122 -6.42 -26.18 13.73
C THR A 122 -5.18 -26.15 12.83
N LEU A 123 -4.14 -25.39 13.18
CA LEU A 123 -2.91 -25.32 12.38
C LEU A 123 -2.20 -26.67 12.31
N PHE A 124 -2.06 -27.37 13.44
CA PHE A 124 -1.46 -28.71 13.47
C PHE A 124 -2.26 -29.69 12.60
N ARG A 125 -3.58 -29.70 12.74
CA ARG A 125 -4.46 -30.60 11.96
C ARG A 125 -4.42 -30.29 10.47
N MET A 126 -4.32 -29.03 10.07
CA MET A 126 -4.20 -28.65 8.65
C MET A 126 -2.89 -29.11 8.02
N LEU A 127 -1.79 -29.12 8.77
CA LEU A 127 -0.51 -29.70 8.32
C LEU A 127 -0.61 -31.23 8.20
N ALA A 128 -1.22 -31.89 9.19
CA ALA A 128 -1.44 -33.32 9.16
C ALA A 128 -2.36 -33.76 8.00
N LEU A 129 -3.41 -32.98 7.72
CA LEU A 129 -4.33 -33.22 6.59
C LEU A 129 -3.59 -33.17 5.24
N LYS A 130 -2.64 -32.26 5.08
CA LYS A 130 -1.82 -32.15 3.86
C LYS A 130 -0.97 -33.42 3.63
N GLU A 131 -0.48 -34.01 4.69
CA GLU A 131 0.31 -35.27 4.62
C GLU A 131 -0.56 -36.47 4.30
N GLU A 132 -1.74 -36.54 4.92
CA GLU A 132 -2.69 -37.64 4.71
C GLU A 132 -3.23 -37.64 3.27
N TYR A 133 -3.43 -36.44 2.69
CA TYR A 133 -3.95 -36.26 1.33
C TYR A 133 -3.01 -35.38 0.50
N PRO A 134 -1.90 -35.94 0.00
CA PRO A 134 -0.96 -35.17 -0.80
C PRO A 134 -1.55 -34.78 -2.17
N LEU A 135 -1.15 -33.62 -2.65
CA LEU A 135 -1.56 -33.13 -3.96
C LEU A 135 -0.85 -33.88 -5.12
N PRO A 136 -1.44 -33.87 -6.33
CA PRO A 136 -0.74 -34.32 -7.53
C PRO A 136 0.58 -33.57 -7.70
N THR A 137 1.59 -34.21 -8.27
CA THR A 137 2.91 -33.63 -8.52
C THR A 137 3.07 -33.09 -9.95
N ARG A 138 2.02 -33.13 -10.75
CA ARG A 138 1.99 -32.70 -12.16
C ARG A 138 0.60 -32.20 -12.55
N GLY A 139 0.56 -31.30 -13.53
CA GLY A 139 -0.68 -30.75 -14.06
C GLY A 139 -1.35 -29.73 -13.12
N PRO A 140 -2.45 -29.14 -13.55
CA PRO A 140 -3.25 -28.25 -12.71
C PRO A 140 -3.99 -29.04 -11.60
N LEU A 141 -4.36 -28.35 -10.55
CA LEU A 141 -5.25 -28.89 -9.50
C LEU A 141 -6.69 -28.97 -10.02
N PRO A 142 -7.53 -29.83 -9.47
CA PRO A 142 -8.95 -29.92 -9.81
C PRO A 142 -9.71 -28.60 -9.61
N GLU A 143 -10.85 -28.45 -10.30
CA GLU A 143 -11.66 -27.23 -10.29
C GLU A 143 -12.29 -26.86 -8.95
N ASP A 144 -12.36 -27.79 -8.01
CA ASP A 144 -12.82 -27.55 -6.64
C ASP A 144 -11.86 -26.69 -5.80
N PHE A 145 -10.64 -26.45 -6.31
CA PHE A 145 -9.72 -25.48 -5.75
C PHE A 145 -10.01 -24.07 -6.27
N ASP A 146 -10.55 -23.23 -5.40
CA ASP A 146 -10.80 -21.82 -5.70
C ASP A 146 -9.59 -20.96 -5.29
N PHE A 147 -8.96 -20.28 -6.26
CA PHE A 147 -7.82 -19.39 -6.06
C PHE A 147 -8.18 -17.91 -6.25
N ARG A 148 -9.45 -17.58 -6.46
CA ARG A 148 -9.90 -16.19 -6.56
C ARG A 148 -9.73 -15.47 -5.23
N LEU A 149 -9.43 -14.18 -5.28
CA LEU A 149 -9.24 -13.36 -4.08
C LEU A 149 -10.54 -13.09 -3.31
N ASP A 150 -11.65 -13.10 -3.99
CA ASP A 150 -12.99 -12.89 -3.43
C ASP A 150 -13.65 -14.18 -2.96
N ARG A 151 -12.96 -15.32 -3.11
CA ARG A 151 -13.48 -16.64 -2.70
C ARG A 151 -14.01 -16.64 -1.28
N ASP A 152 -14.96 -17.53 -1.02
CA ASP A 152 -15.44 -17.78 0.33
C ASP A 152 -14.35 -18.47 1.16
N GLN A 153 -13.95 -17.78 2.23
CA GLN A 153 -12.90 -18.28 3.12
C GLN A 153 -13.46 -19.35 4.05
N GLN A 154 -12.79 -20.49 4.10
CA GLN A 154 -13.12 -21.58 5.01
C GLN A 154 -12.33 -21.39 6.32
N CYS A 155 -12.91 -20.68 7.27
CA CYS A 155 -12.28 -20.34 8.55
C CYS A 155 -12.61 -21.38 9.62
N VAL A 156 -12.00 -22.53 9.50
CA VAL A 156 -12.31 -23.73 10.30
C VAL A 156 -11.97 -23.53 11.77
N LYS A 157 -12.96 -23.68 12.64
CA LYS A 157 -12.79 -23.72 14.10
C LYS A 157 -12.42 -25.16 14.55
N PRO A 158 -11.79 -25.33 15.71
CA PRO A 158 -11.37 -26.65 16.15
C PRO A 158 -12.51 -27.72 16.20
N GLY A 159 -13.72 -27.31 16.55
CA GLY A 159 -14.90 -28.21 16.58
C GLY A 159 -15.46 -28.57 15.20
N GLU A 160 -15.13 -27.82 14.15
CA GLU A 160 -15.63 -28.00 12.78
C GLU A 160 -14.66 -28.81 11.90
N PHE A 161 -13.49 -29.15 12.43
CA PHE A 161 -12.43 -29.78 11.64
C PHE A 161 -12.77 -31.16 11.11
N ALA A 162 -13.60 -31.95 11.82
CA ALA A 162 -14.01 -33.29 11.39
C ALA A 162 -14.79 -33.22 10.06
N ASP A 163 -15.78 -32.34 10.00
CA ASP A 163 -16.58 -32.10 8.78
C ASP A 163 -15.75 -31.54 7.66
N TYR A 164 -14.81 -30.62 7.99
CA TYR A 164 -13.88 -30.06 7.00
C TYR A 164 -12.99 -31.14 6.39
N ARG A 165 -12.41 -32.03 7.20
CA ARG A 165 -11.57 -33.13 6.73
C ARG A 165 -12.34 -34.07 5.79
N GLU A 166 -13.61 -34.38 6.12
CA GLU A 166 -14.44 -35.24 5.29
C GLU A 166 -14.82 -34.60 3.95
N THR A 167 -15.19 -33.31 3.98
CA THR A 167 -15.68 -32.60 2.79
C THR A 167 -14.57 -32.01 1.91
N ARG A 168 -13.37 -31.75 2.48
CA ARG A 168 -12.25 -31.09 1.82
C ARG A 168 -10.88 -31.73 2.11
N PRO A 169 -10.72 -33.04 1.89
CA PRO A 169 -9.52 -33.77 2.31
C PRO A 169 -8.23 -33.22 1.70
N TYR A 170 -8.25 -32.71 0.47
CA TYR A 170 -7.07 -32.17 -0.23
C TYR A 170 -6.73 -30.71 0.12
N GLN A 171 -7.55 -30.06 0.96
CA GLN A 171 -7.38 -28.63 1.27
C GLN A 171 -6.61 -28.37 2.58
N GLY A 172 -5.68 -29.26 2.93
CA GLY A 172 -4.70 -29.02 4.01
C GLY A 172 -3.69 -27.92 3.64
N MET A 173 -2.91 -27.46 4.65
CA MET A 173 -1.93 -26.38 4.47
C MET A 173 -0.51 -26.91 4.17
N PRO A 174 0.24 -26.26 3.25
CA PRO A 174 -0.08 -25.07 2.44
C PRO A 174 -1.19 -25.33 1.40
N TYR A 175 -2.17 -24.42 1.33
CA TYR A 175 -3.34 -24.59 0.45
C TYR A 175 -2.95 -24.52 -1.03
N GLY A 176 -3.24 -25.60 -1.76
CA GLY A 176 -2.98 -25.68 -3.19
C GLY A 176 -1.49 -25.67 -3.60
N PHE A 177 -0.56 -25.89 -2.66
CA PHE A 177 0.88 -26.01 -2.91
C PHE A 177 1.45 -27.31 -2.35
N PRO A 178 2.68 -27.73 -2.74
CA PRO A 178 3.30 -28.92 -2.18
C PRO A 178 3.41 -28.86 -0.66
N GLY A 179 3.31 -29.99 0.01
CA GLY A 179 3.56 -30.10 1.45
C GLY A 179 4.97 -29.67 1.84
N LEU A 180 5.23 -29.63 3.15
CA LEU A 180 6.57 -29.39 3.66
C LEU A 180 7.43 -30.63 3.48
N ASP A 181 8.73 -30.44 3.25
CA ASP A 181 9.68 -31.55 3.37
C ASP A 181 9.71 -32.10 4.79
N PRO A 182 10.21 -33.35 5.01
CA PRO A 182 10.14 -34.00 6.30
C PRO A 182 10.84 -33.25 7.44
N GLU A 183 11.97 -32.58 7.15
CA GLU A 183 12.75 -31.85 8.16
C GLU A 183 12.01 -30.60 8.63
N ARG A 184 11.55 -29.74 7.71
CA ARG A 184 10.76 -28.55 8.03
C ARG A 184 9.45 -28.89 8.71
N ARG A 185 8.81 -29.97 8.28
CA ARG A 185 7.59 -30.46 8.91
C ARG A 185 7.84 -30.86 10.36
N ALA A 186 8.85 -31.71 10.62
CA ALA A 186 9.20 -32.13 11.97
C ALA A 186 9.46 -30.93 12.88
N LEU A 187 10.31 -29.97 12.42
CA LEU A 187 10.60 -28.75 13.15
C LEU A 187 9.33 -27.97 13.51
N LEU A 188 8.41 -27.81 12.57
CA LEU A 188 7.19 -27.03 12.79
C LEU A 188 6.19 -27.78 13.69
N THR A 189 6.05 -29.11 13.52
CA THR A 189 5.16 -29.92 14.38
C THR A 189 5.69 -30.02 15.80
N ASP A 190 6.99 -30.21 16.02
CA ASP A 190 7.60 -30.23 17.35
C ASP A 190 7.40 -28.89 18.07
N TRP A 191 7.55 -27.78 17.34
CA TRP A 191 7.30 -26.45 17.91
C TRP A 191 5.81 -26.24 18.25
N LEU A 192 4.90 -26.72 17.42
CA LEU A 192 3.45 -26.66 17.69
C LEU A 192 3.09 -27.54 18.88
N GLU A 193 3.67 -28.75 19.00
CA GLU A 193 3.48 -29.65 20.14
C GLU A 193 4.00 -29.07 21.46
N ALA A 194 5.03 -28.23 21.40
CA ALA A 194 5.50 -27.44 22.53
C ALA A 194 4.58 -26.23 22.87
N GLY A 195 3.43 -26.08 22.18
CA GLY A 195 2.48 -24.97 22.39
C GLY A 195 2.85 -23.70 21.62
N ALA A 196 3.64 -23.80 20.56
CA ALA A 196 4.09 -22.69 19.70
C ALA A 196 4.71 -21.52 20.48
N PRO A 197 5.69 -21.73 21.35
CA PRO A 197 6.23 -20.68 22.19
C PRO A 197 6.92 -19.58 21.37
N GLY A 198 6.61 -18.32 21.68
CA GLY A 198 7.39 -17.18 21.19
C GLY A 198 8.60 -16.96 22.09
N VAL A 199 9.71 -16.51 21.48
CA VAL A 199 10.91 -16.07 22.21
C VAL A 199 10.89 -14.56 22.39
N PRO A 200 11.54 -14.02 23.45
CA PRO A 200 11.68 -12.58 23.59
C PRO A 200 12.37 -11.96 22.37
N ALA A 201 11.90 -10.83 21.91
CA ALA A 201 12.59 -10.07 20.87
C ALA A 201 13.96 -9.59 21.40
N PRO A 202 15.00 -9.58 20.57
CA PRO A 202 16.29 -9.04 20.98
C PRO A 202 16.14 -7.57 21.32
N ALA A 203 16.80 -7.12 22.39
CA ALA A 203 16.81 -5.72 22.76
C ALA A 203 17.40 -4.86 21.61
N PRO A 204 16.88 -3.64 21.39
CA PRO A 204 17.48 -2.73 20.43
C PRO A 204 18.94 -2.47 20.79
N SER A 205 19.82 -2.40 19.80
CA SER A 205 21.24 -2.08 20.02
C SER A 205 21.39 -0.68 20.63
N PRO A 206 22.51 -0.39 21.32
CA PRO A 206 22.76 0.95 21.85
C PRO A 206 22.77 2.05 20.77
N ARG A 207 23.07 1.71 19.52
CA ARG A 207 22.97 2.64 18.37
C ARG A 207 21.52 2.92 18.03
N GLU A 208 20.67 1.89 17.95
CA GLU A 208 19.23 2.05 17.73
C GLU A 208 18.57 2.86 18.83
N GLN A 209 18.88 2.56 20.11
CA GLN A 209 18.34 3.31 21.25
C GLN A 209 18.66 4.80 21.16
N ARG A 210 19.92 5.14 20.81
CA ARG A 210 20.31 6.55 20.61
C ARG A 210 19.59 7.19 19.44
N ALA A 211 19.46 6.48 18.30
CA ALA A 211 18.75 6.98 17.13
C ALA A 211 17.27 7.22 17.43
N VAL A 212 16.60 6.28 18.09
CA VAL A 212 15.21 6.44 18.57
C VAL A 212 15.11 7.66 19.48
N ALA A 213 15.94 7.78 20.50
CA ALA A 213 15.91 8.91 21.44
C ALA A 213 16.18 10.26 20.75
N GLN A 214 17.03 10.30 19.72
CA GLN A 214 17.31 11.51 18.95
C GLN A 214 16.09 11.93 18.11
N TRP A 215 15.46 10.98 17.43
CA TRP A 215 14.27 11.24 16.61
C TRP A 215 13.04 11.58 17.43
N GLU A 216 12.83 10.90 18.57
CA GLU A 216 11.73 11.22 19.48
C GLU A 216 11.90 12.60 20.09
N ARG A 217 13.11 13.04 20.45
CA ARG A 217 13.38 14.44 20.87
C ARG A 217 13.07 15.45 19.77
N PHE A 218 13.45 15.15 18.51
CA PHE A 218 13.17 16.01 17.38
C PHE A 218 11.67 16.18 17.12
N LEU A 219 10.90 15.09 17.27
CA LEU A 219 9.45 15.09 17.02
C LEU A 219 8.61 15.62 18.19
N ASN A 220 9.20 15.83 19.35
CA ASN A 220 8.50 16.30 20.55
C ASN A 220 9.03 17.64 21.06
N GLY A 221 9.36 18.57 20.17
CA GLY A 221 9.72 19.92 20.53
C GLY A 221 8.51 20.71 21.08
N ASP A 222 8.81 21.70 21.94
CA ASP A 222 7.78 22.41 22.70
C ASP A 222 7.11 23.57 21.97
N SER A 223 7.77 24.16 20.98
CA SER A 223 7.22 25.29 20.25
C SER A 223 6.01 24.91 19.39
N ALA A 224 5.07 25.83 19.20
CA ALA A 224 3.91 25.60 18.32
C ALA A 224 4.33 25.18 16.90
N ARG A 225 5.44 25.72 16.39
CA ARG A 225 6.00 25.35 15.09
C ARG A 225 6.47 23.90 15.05
N GLU A 226 7.22 23.44 16.04
CA GLU A 226 7.68 22.05 16.13
C GLU A 226 6.50 21.09 16.30
N ARG A 227 5.53 21.42 17.13
CA ARG A 227 4.33 20.60 17.33
C ARG A 227 3.49 20.49 16.05
N LEU A 228 3.33 21.56 15.28
CA LEU A 228 2.59 21.53 14.02
C LEU A 228 3.34 20.75 12.93
N MET A 229 4.68 20.93 12.84
CA MET A 229 5.54 20.12 11.99
C MET A 229 5.42 18.63 12.31
N SER A 230 5.51 18.26 13.58
CA SER A 230 5.47 16.86 13.99
C SER A 230 4.11 16.21 13.72
N ARG A 231 3.02 16.96 13.85
CA ARG A 231 1.69 16.51 13.44
C ARG A 231 1.63 16.27 11.93
N TYR A 232 2.16 17.18 11.12
CA TYR A 232 2.22 17.02 9.66
C TYR A 232 3.02 15.79 9.26
N ILE A 233 4.21 15.59 9.85
CA ILE A 233 5.04 14.42 9.62
C ILE A 233 4.32 13.13 10.02
N PHE A 234 3.67 13.11 11.19
CA PHE A 234 2.93 11.93 11.65
C PHE A 234 1.78 11.57 10.70
N GLU A 235 0.98 12.54 10.28
CA GLU A 235 -0.17 12.31 9.40
C GLU A 235 0.24 11.83 8.00
N HIS A 236 1.52 12.02 7.60
CA HIS A 236 2.08 11.51 6.34
C HIS A 236 2.85 10.20 6.48
N LEU A 237 3.46 9.91 7.64
CA LEU A 237 4.35 8.77 7.81
C LEU A 237 3.81 7.64 8.70
N PHE A 238 2.60 7.74 9.25
CA PHE A 238 2.04 6.75 10.18
C PHE A 238 1.96 5.33 9.63
N ILE A 239 1.91 5.17 8.29
CA ILE A 239 1.89 3.87 7.61
C ILE A 239 3.28 3.40 7.16
N GLY A 240 4.32 4.23 7.32
CA GLY A 240 5.68 3.93 6.88
C GLY A 240 6.35 2.81 7.67
N SER A 241 7.19 2.05 6.98
CA SER A 241 8.18 1.14 7.61
C SER A 241 9.45 1.94 7.82
N LEU A 242 9.55 2.62 8.97
CA LEU A 242 10.66 3.50 9.29
C LEU A 242 11.88 2.68 9.70
N TYR A 243 13.07 3.10 9.28
CA TYR A 243 14.33 2.42 9.65
C TYR A 243 15.49 3.40 9.68
N PHE A 244 16.59 2.98 10.33
CA PHE A 244 17.83 3.75 10.42
C PHE A 244 18.85 3.18 9.45
N ASP A 245 19.06 3.83 8.31
CA ASP A 245 19.98 3.37 7.25
C ASP A 245 21.46 3.36 7.68
N ALA A 246 21.84 4.23 8.63
CA ALA A 246 23.19 4.29 9.18
C ALA A 246 23.52 3.11 10.13
N ILE A 247 22.54 2.25 10.49
CA ILE A 247 22.76 1.11 11.37
C ILE A 247 22.91 -0.15 10.51
N PRO A 248 24.11 -0.77 10.46
CA PRO A 248 24.34 -1.99 9.69
C PRO A 248 23.70 -3.22 10.33
N GLY A 249 23.47 -4.26 9.52
CA GLY A 249 22.91 -5.54 9.94
C GLY A 249 21.43 -5.69 9.62
N ASP A 250 20.76 -6.62 10.28
CA ASP A 250 19.33 -6.84 10.10
C ASP A 250 18.53 -5.60 10.46
N ARG A 251 17.65 -5.19 9.56
CA ARG A 251 16.85 -3.98 9.74
C ARG A 251 15.79 -4.17 10.81
N SER A 252 15.77 -3.28 11.80
CA SER A 252 14.62 -3.09 12.67
C SER A 252 13.65 -2.09 12.05
N TRP A 253 12.39 -2.44 12.02
CA TRP A 253 11.32 -1.61 11.46
C TRP A 253 10.52 -0.94 12.56
N TYR A 254 10.24 0.35 12.38
CA TYR A 254 9.50 1.16 13.33
C TYR A 254 8.25 1.76 12.69
N SER A 255 7.22 1.99 13.49
CA SER A 255 6.08 2.83 13.14
C SER A 255 6.09 4.09 13.99
N LEU A 256 5.77 5.22 13.37
CA LEU A 256 5.54 6.46 14.10
C LEU A 256 4.13 6.42 14.69
N VAL A 257 4.04 6.57 16.03
CA VAL A 257 2.80 6.44 16.79
C VAL A 257 2.61 7.59 17.77
N ARG A 258 1.39 7.77 18.25
CA ARG A 258 1.08 8.66 19.38
C ARG A 258 1.03 7.84 20.67
N SER A 259 1.57 8.35 21.76
CA SER A 259 1.62 7.70 23.07
C SER A 259 1.21 8.66 24.20
N ARG A 260 0.56 8.14 25.25
CA ARG A 260 0.28 8.89 26.49
C ARG A 260 1.50 9.00 27.40
N THR A 261 2.52 8.17 27.18
CA THR A 261 3.77 8.15 27.94
C THR A 261 4.90 8.84 27.19
N PRO A 262 5.78 9.59 27.88
CA PRO A 262 6.90 10.31 27.27
C PRO A 262 8.01 9.37 26.75
N PRO A 263 8.96 9.92 25.96
CA PRO A 263 10.20 9.23 25.61
C PRO A 263 10.95 8.65 26.81
N GLY A 264 11.40 7.39 26.68
CA GLY A 264 12.08 6.68 27.76
C GLY A 264 11.17 5.77 28.59
N GLU A 265 9.88 5.96 28.56
CA GLU A 265 8.89 5.08 29.19
C GLU A 265 8.29 4.06 28.20
N PRO A 266 7.69 2.95 28.68
CA PRO A 266 6.91 2.06 27.83
C PRO A 266 5.82 2.81 27.06
N ILE A 267 5.60 2.46 25.79
CA ILE A 267 4.61 3.14 24.93
C ILE A 267 3.19 2.77 25.38
N ASP A 268 2.42 3.77 25.82
CA ASP A 268 0.96 3.67 25.98
C ASP A 268 0.28 4.23 24.74
N LEU A 269 0.00 3.33 23.79
CA LEU A 269 -0.43 3.67 22.43
C LEU A 269 -1.80 4.36 22.40
N ILE A 270 -1.88 5.47 21.67
CA ILE A 270 -3.13 6.11 21.28
C ILE A 270 -3.52 5.63 19.89
N ALA A 271 -4.38 4.64 19.82
CA ALA A 271 -4.92 4.12 18.57
C ALA A 271 -6.20 4.87 18.19
N THR A 272 -6.19 5.50 17.02
CA THR A 272 -7.37 6.13 16.43
C THR A 272 -7.67 5.51 15.07
N ARG A 273 -8.87 5.70 14.55
CA ARG A 273 -9.26 5.15 13.25
C ARG A 273 -8.43 5.78 12.11
N ARG A 274 -8.15 7.10 12.23
CA ARG A 274 -7.34 7.88 11.29
C ARG A 274 -6.26 8.66 12.01
N PRO A 275 -5.18 9.03 11.35
CA PRO A 275 -4.08 9.76 11.98
C PRO A 275 -4.51 11.16 12.46
N TYR A 276 -5.47 11.81 11.80
CA TYR A 276 -5.98 13.13 12.17
C TYR A 276 -7.15 13.10 13.16
N ASP A 277 -7.62 11.93 13.57
CA ASP A 277 -8.66 11.83 14.62
C ASP A 277 -8.13 12.32 15.96
N ASP A 278 -9.04 12.82 16.79
CA ASP A 278 -8.74 13.32 18.12
C ASP A 278 -8.04 12.25 18.96
N PRO A 279 -6.86 12.53 19.51
CA PRO A 279 -6.14 11.60 20.38
C PRO A 279 -6.84 11.35 21.74
N GLY A 280 -7.88 12.12 22.07
CA GLY A 280 -8.61 12.01 23.32
C GLY A 280 -7.82 12.49 24.55
N THR A 281 -6.75 13.24 24.34
CA THR A 281 -5.91 13.87 25.37
C THR A 281 -5.18 15.08 24.81
N GLU A 282 -4.99 16.09 25.65
CA GLU A 282 -4.24 17.30 25.26
C GLU A 282 -2.73 17.05 25.25
N HIS A 283 -2.25 16.10 26.06
CA HIS A 283 -0.83 15.77 26.18
C HIS A 283 -0.57 14.37 25.66
N PHE A 284 0.26 14.28 24.66
CA PHE A 284 0.76 13.03 24.09
C PHE A 284 2.11 13.29 23.40
N TRP A 285 2.81 12.20 23.11
CA TRP A 285 4.13 12.21 22.47
C TRP A 285 4.14 11.38 21.22
N TYR A 286 4.94 11.78 20.22
CA TYR A 286 5.26 10.98 19.06
C TYR A 286 6.40 10.01 19.42
N ARG A 287 6.18 8.73 19.17
CA ARG A 287 7.10 7.66 19.55
C ARG A 287 7.38 6.75 18.36
N LEU A 288 8.56 6.14 18.37
CA LEU A 288 8.95 5.13 17.38
C LEU A 288 8.75 3.73 17.98
N GLN A 289 7.63 3.10 17.64
CA GLN A 289 7.30 1.76 18.09
C GLN A 289 7.93 0.71 17.17
N ARG A 290 8.83 -0.12 17.73
CA ARG A 290 9.45 -1.23 17.02
C ARG A 290 8.41 -2.27 16.65
N ARG A 291 8.45 -2.77 15.40
CA ARG A 291 7.54 -3.78 14.88
C ARG A 291 8.28 -5.06 14.59
N MET A 292 7.87 -6.14 15.24
CA MET A 292 8.43 -7.49 15.03
C MET A 292 7.68 -8.21 13.91
N LEU A 293 7.80 -7.69 12.68
CA LEU A 293 7.08 -8.17 11.49
C LEU A 293 8.06 -8.64 10.43
N THR A 294 7.70 -9.68 9.68
CA THR A 294 8.34 -9.99 8.40
C THR A 294 7.83 -9.02 7.32
N PRO A 295 8.72 -8.31 6.59
CA PRO A 295 8.32 -7.45 5.49
C PRO A 295 7.62 -8.23 4.36
N LEU A 296 6.52 -7.67 3.84
CA LEU A 296 5.77 -8.22 2.71
C LEU A 296 5.80 -7.22 1.56
N ALA A 297 6.13 -7.64 0.35
CA ALA A 297 6.25 -6.77 -0.82
C ALA A 297 4.97 -5.92 -1.06
N LYS A 298 3.80 -6.50 -0.80
CA LYS A 298 2.52 -5.82 -0.96
C LYS A 298 2.23 -4.71 0.05
N ARG A 299 2.94 -4.65 1.18
CA ARG A 299 2.69 -3.72 2.27
C ARG A 299 3.91 -2.90 2.68
N HIS A 300 5.09 -3.39 2.38
CA HIS A 300 6.32 -2.77 2.82
C HIS A 300 6.53 -1.41 2.13
N MET A 301 6.68 -0.37 2.95
CA MET A 301 6.91 1.00 2.51
C MET A 301 8.08 1.58 3.30
N PRO A 302 9.32 1.24 2.94
CA PRO A 302 10.50 1.67 3.67
C PRO A 302 10.69 3.18 3.59
N TYR A 303 11.03 3.79 4.72
CA TYR A 303 11.33 5.21 4.82
C TYR A 303 12.54 5.39 5.75
N ALA A 304 13.66 5.83 5.19
CA ALA A 304 14.91 5.98 5.94
C ALA A 304 14.87 7.20 6.87
N LEU A 305 15.26 7.01 8.12
CA LEU A 305 15.50 8.06 9.11
C LEU A 305 17.01 8.21 9.34
N ASN A 306 17.54 9.36 8.95
CA ASN A 306 18.97 9.68 9.10
C ASN A 306 19.19 11.16 9.44
N GLU A 307 20.44 11.53 9.69
CA GLU A 307 20.79 12.91 10.05
C GLU A 307 20.52 13.91 8.91
N ALA A 308 20.76 13.51 7.67
CA ALA A 308 20.51 14.35 6.50
C ALA A 308 19.02 14.68 6.38
N ARG A 309 18.14 13.69 6.59
CA ARG A 309 16.68 13.86 6.61
C ARG A 309 16.23 14.77 7.75
N MET A 310 16.76 14.57 8.94
CA MET A 310 16.44 15.44 10.08
C MET A 310 16.87 16.89 9.82
N ALA A 311 18.07 17.10 9.25
CA ALA A 311 18.56 18.43 8.85
C ALA A 311 17.63 19.03 7.77
N ARG A 312 17.22 18.22 6.79
CA ARG A 312 16.29 18.63 5.73
C ARG A 312 14.95 19.09 6.29
N TRP A 313 14.36 18.35 7.23
CA TRP A 313 13.08 18.74 7.86
C TRP A 313 13.22 19.99 8.72
N ARG A 314 14.36 20.17 9.44
CA ARG A 314 14.66 21.44 10.11
C ARG A 314 14.71 22.60 9.14
N GLN A 315 15.38 22.43 8.00
CA GLN A 315 15.46 23.45 6.96
C GLN A 315 14.06 23.81 6.45
N LEU A 316 13.24 22.81 6.11
CA LEU A 316 11.92 23.03 5.53
C LEU A 316 10.94 23.72 6.50
N PHE A 317 10.90 23.27 7.75
CA PHE A 317 9.83 23.64 8.68
C PHE A 317 10.27 24.53 9.84
N LEU A 318 11.52 24.52 10.24
CA LEU A 318 11.96 25.25 11.42
C LEU A 318 12.83 26.47 11.11
N GLN A 319 13.55 26.45 9.97
CA GLN A 319 14.44 27.55 9.56
C GLN A 319 13.77 28.54 8.58
N SER A 320 12.62 28.18 8.00
CA SER A 320 11.86 29.07 7.13
C SER A 320 11.20 30.20 7.91
N GLU A 321 11.11 31.39 7.30
CA GLU A 321 10.46 32.56 7.90
C GLU A 321 8.93 32.41 7.86
N HIS A 322 8.35 31.83 8.91
CA HIS A 322 6.91 31.78 9.14
C HIS A 322 6.61 31.72 10.63
N ALA A 323 5.45 32.17 11.02
CA ALA A 323 4.97 32.12 12.40
C ALA A 323 3.83 31.10 12.51
N VAL A 324 3.87 30.27 13.55
CA VAL A 324 2.74 29.45 13.97
C VAL A 324 2.19 30.08 15.25
N THR A 325 1.03 30.75 15.14
CA THR A 325 0.43 31.51 16.21
C THR A 325 -0.56 30.71 17.05
N ALA A 326 -1.14 29.66 16.48
CA ALA A 326 -2.05 28.75 17.15
C ALA A 326 -1.96 27.35 16.58
N LEU A 327 -2.12 26.34 17.43
CA LEU A 327 -2.21 24.95 16.98
C LEU A 327 -3.65 24.64 16.56
N PRO A 328 -3.86 23.98 15.40
CA PRO A 328 -5.17 23.54 14.98
C PRO A 328 -5.68 22.42 15.89
N GLY A 329 -6.96 22.43 16.21
CA GLY A 329 -7.62 21.36 16.94
C GLY A 329 -7.73 20.05 16.09
N TYR A 330 -8.28 19.03 16.73
CA TYR A 330 -8.64 17.74 16.08
C TYR A 330 -10.15 17.66 15.79
N GLY A 331 -10.84 18.78 15.79
CA GLY A 331 -12.29 18.84 15.64
C GLY A 331 -12.77 18.54 14.21
N GLY A 332 -13.62 17.55 14.10
CA GLY A 332 -14.56 17.29 13.01
C GLY A 332 -14.05 17.47 11.58
N ARG A 333 -14.69 18.40 10.88
CA ARG A 333 -14.50 18.61 9.43
C ARG A 333 -13.14 19.22 9.06
N ASP A 334 -12.54 20.01 9.93
CA ASP A 334 -11.35 20.80 9.60
C ASP A 334 -10.08 19.98 9.76
N ALA A 335 -10.05 19.05 10.71
CA ALA A 335 -8.91 18.14 10.88
C ALA A 335 -8.63 17.27 9.66
N ALA A 336 -9.65 16.93 8.86
CA ALA A 336 -9.52 16.17 7.62
C ALA A 336 -9.16 17.04 6.40
N ASN A 337 -9.02 18.37 6.58
CA ASN A 337 -8.68 19.29 5.49
C ASN A 337 -7.28 19.88 5.72
N PRO A 338 -6.24 19.39 4.98
CA PRO A 338 -4.87 19.82 5.19
C PRO A 338 -4.64 21.30 4.90
N PHE A 339 -5.46 21.91 4.04
CA PHE A 339 -5.35 23.33 3.67
C PHE A 339 -5.85 24.25 4.78
N ILE A 340 -6.68 23.75 5.70
CA ILE A 340 -7.08 24.42 6.93
C ILE A 340 -6.11 24.07 8.06
N THR A 341 -5.91 22.78 8.30
CA THR A 341 -5.09 22.29 9.43
C THR A 341 -3.67 22.81 9.39
N PHE A 342 -3.03 22.78 8.21
CA PHE A 342 -1.62 23.14 8.05
C PHE A 342 -1.40 24.47 7.32
N GLN A 343 -2.38 25.35 7.29
CA GLN A 343 -2.28 26.64 6.60
C GLN A 343 -1.10 27.50 7.09
N GLN A 344 -0.69 27.36 8.34
CA GLN A 344 0.43 28.10 8.93
C GLN A 344 1.82 27.47 8.62
N LEU A 345 1.88 26.30 7.98
CA LEU A 345 3.14 25.76 7.45
C LEU A 345 3.32 26.21 5.99
N PRO A 346 4.56 26.61 5.57
CA PRO A 346 4.80 27.05 4.20
C PRO A 346 4.44 25.97 3.18
N VAL A 347 3.70 26.32 2.14
CA VAL A 347 3.29 25.43 1.06
C VAL A 347 4.49 24.77 0.40
N GLY A 348 5.52 25.55 0.06
CA GLY A 348 6.74 25.04 -0.54
C GLY A 348 7.51 24.04 0.35
N ALA A 349 7.44 24.20 1.69
CA ALA A 349 8.02 23.24 2.61
C ALA A 349 7.26 21.91 2.62
N ARG A 350 5.93 21.98 2.68
CA ARG A 350 5.05 20.80 2.64
C ARG A 350 5.20 20.04 1.32
N TYR A 351 5.23 20.75 0.20
CA TYR A 351 5.39 20.13 -1.11
C TYR A 351 6.74 19.43 -1.24
N ARG A 352 7.84 20.12 -0.89
CA ARG A 352 9.19 19.52 -0.93
C ARG A 352 9.34 18.32 0.01
N PHE A 353 8.71 18.35 1.19
CA PHE A 353 8.66 17.21 2.10
C PHE A 353 8.07 15.96 1.41
N MET A 354 6.97 16.13 0.68
CA MET A 354 6.34 15.02 -0.06
C MET A 354 7.16 14.61 -1.29
N LEU A 355 7.77 15.57 -1.99
CA LEU A 355 8.59 15.32 -3.17
C LEU A 355 9.90 14.62 -2.85
N ASP A 356 10.52 14.93 -1.70
CA ASP A 356 11.79 14.32 -1.28
C ASP A 356 11.71 12.79 -1.26
N GLU A 357 10.51 12.21 -1.03
CA GLU A 357 10.21 10.78 -1.14
C GLU A 357 8.88 10.54 -1.88
N ALA A 358 8.76 11.11 -3.08
CA ALA A 358 7.52 11.03 -3.85
C ALA A 358 7.13 9.58 -4.18
N ARG A 359 8.09 8.68 -4.38
CA ARG A 359 7.80 7.23 -4.54
C ARG A 359 7.04 6.67 -3.33
N PHE A 360 7.48 6.99 -2.11
CA PHE A 360 6.77 6.59 -0.88
C PHE A 360 5.35 7.19 -0.87
N THR A 361 5.22 8.47 -1.16
CA THR A 361 3.94 9.18 -1.18
C THR A 361 2.96 8.56 -2.18
N ILE A 362 3.39 8.35 -3.43
CA ILE A 362 2.54 7.73 -4.47
C ILE A 362 2.23 6.27 -4.14
N MET A 363 3.20 5.51 -3.62
CA MET A 363 2.99 4.12 -3.20
C MET A 363 1.96 4.01 -2.07
N ALA A 364 1.94 4.98 -1.14
CA ALA A 364 0.97 5.03 -0.07
C ALA A 364 -0.49 5.18 -0.57
N TYR A 365 -0.71 5.87 -1.69
CA TYR A 365 -2.04 6.00 -2.32
C TYR A 365 -2.64 4.67 -2.74
N ILE A 366 -1.79 3.74 -3.10
CA ILE A 366 -2.19 2.44 -3.65
C ILE A 366 -2.19 1.37 -2.57
N LYS A 367 -1.12 1.31 -1.78
CA LYS A 367 -1.01 0.32 -0.70
C LYS A 367 -1.88 0.68 0.50
N GLY A 368 -1.99 1.97 0.83
CA GLY A 368 -2.76 2.46 1.99
C GLY A 368 -2.35 1.79 3.30
N PRO A 369 -3.16 1.93 4.35
CA PRO A 369 -2.92 1.24 5.62
C PRO A 369 -3.18 -0.27 5.56
N VAL A 370 -3.63 -0.79 4.44
CA VAL A 370 -3.99 -2.18 4.19
C VAL A 370 -3.43 -2.65 2.85
N CYS A 371 -3.38 -3.95 2.67
CA CYS A 371 -2.67 -4.60 1.60
C CYS A 371 -3.39 -4.60 0.23
N ARG A 372 -4.56 -4.02 0.14
CA ARG A 372 -5.38 -3.92 -1.06
C ARG A 372 -5.77 -2.47 -1.31
N GLY A 373 -5.47 -1.97 -2.50
CA GLY A 373 -5.79 -0.62 -2.92
C GLY A 373 -7.01 -0.50 -3.82
N GLN A 374 -8.01 -1.37 -3.68
CA GLN A 374 -9.14 -1.49 -4.61
C GLN A 374 -9.81 -0.16 -5.00
N VAL A 375 -9.98 0.75 -4.04
CA VAL A 375 -10.65 2.03 -4.34
C VAL A 375 -9.82 2.90 -5.27
N ALA A 376 -8.52 3.01 -5.05
CA ALA A 376 -7.62 3.73 -5.93
C ALA A 376 -7.52 3.06 -7.30
N LEU A 377 -7.37 1.73 -7.31
CA LEU A 377 -7.15 0.95 -8.52
C LEU A 377 -8.34 0.97 -9.49
N ASN A 378 -9.56 1.14 -8.98
CA ASN A 378 -10.74 1.25 -9.84
C ASN A 378 -10.81 2.57 -10.63
N VAL A 379 -9.93 3.53 -10.37
CA VAL A 379 -9.79 4.79 -11.10
C VAL A 379 -8.43 4.96 -11.75
N ILE A 380 -7.48 4.09 -11.45
CA ILE A 380 -6.18 4.02 -12.10
C ILE A 380 -6.30 3.10 -13.30
N ASP A 381 -5.75 3.51 -14.43
CA ASP A 381 -5.69 2.68 -15.63
C ASP A 381 -4.49 1.73 -15.58
N ASP A 382 -4.19 1.08 -16.69
CA ASP A 382 -3.15 0.06 -16.90
C ASP A 382 -1.79 0.40 -16.27
N HIS A 383 -1.00 1.22 -16.94
CA HIS A 383 0.17 1.84 -16.38
C HIS A 383 0.27 3.29 -16.86
N PHE A 384 0.92 4.15 -16.06
CA PHE A 384 1.10 5.55 -16.40
C PHE A 384 2.36 6.10 -15.76
N TRP A 385 2.86 7.18 -16.34
CA TRP A 385 3.97 7.94 -15.79
C TRP A 385 3.47 9.07 -14.91
N VAL A 386 4.24 9.38 -13.88
CA VAL A 386 3.99 10.49 -12.96
C VAL A 386 5.20 11.40 -12.94
N ALA A 387 4.96 12.67 -13.19
CA ALA A 387 5.88 13.76 -12.93
C ALA A 387 5.21 14.81 -12.03
N PHE A 388 5.98 15.73 -11.53
CA PHE A 388 5.52 16.71 -10.57
C PHE A 388 5.74 18.13 -11.10
N ALA A 389 4.85 19.05 -10.72
CA ALA A 389 5.05 20.46 -10.97
C ALA A 389 6.27 20.96 -10.18
N ARG A 390 7.02 21.88 -10.75
CA ARG A 390 8.22 22.44 -10.11
C ARG A 390 7.84 23.19 -8.82
N PRO A 391 8.48 22.88 -7.67
CA PRO A 391 8.06 23.43 -6.37
C PRO A 391 8.41 24.92 -6.18
N ASP A 392 9.21 25.49 -7.08
CA ASP A 392 9.65 26.91 -7.04
C ASP A 392 8.89 27.79 -8.03
N LEU A 393 7.82 27.26 -8.64
CA LEU A 393 7.00 28.07 -9.55
C LEU A 393 6.36 29.22 -8.80
N ALA A 394 6.47 30.41 -9.36
CA ALA A 394 5.75 31.58 -8.89
C ALA A 394 4.28 31.54 -9.35
N ASP A 395 3.60 30.44 -9.06
CA ASP A 395 2.17 30.25 -9.36
C ASP A 395 1.33 30.76 -8.19
N PRO A 396 0.55 31.84 -8.34
CA PRO A 396 -0.32 32.36 -7.30
C PRO A 396 -1.34 31.32 -6.80
N ALA A 397 -1.73 30.38 -7.65
CA ALA A 397 -2.67 29.31 -7.31
C ALA A 397 -2.07 28.26 -6.34
N GLN A 398 -0.76 28.26 -6.13
CA GLN A 398 -0.06 27.44 -5.15
C GLN A 398 0.34 28.24 -3.90
N SER A 399 -0.10 29.50 -3.77
CA SER A 399 0.16 30.29 -2.56
C SER A 399 -0.68 29.85 -1.36
N ALA A 400 -0.16 30.07 -0.16
CA ALA A 400 -0.88 29.75 1.08
C ALA A 400 -2.24 30.46 1.16
N ASP A 401 -2.28 31.74 0.78
CA ASP A 401 -3.50 32.58 0.80
C ASP A 401 -4.55 32.08 -0.20
N PHE A 402 -4.13 31.65 -1.39
CA PHE A 402 -5.05 31.09 -2.37
C PHE A 402 -5.64 29.77 -1.86
N LEU A 403 -4.79 28.84 -1.41
CA LEU A 403 -5.22 27.53 -0.93
C LEU A 403 -6.12 27.64 0.31
N ALA A 404 -5.83 28.57 1.22
CA ALA A 404 -6.68 28.82 2.39
C ALA A 404 -8.06 29.36 1.99
N ARG A 405 -8.12 30.32 1.04
CA ARG A 405 -9.40 30.86 0.54
C ARG A 405 -10.27 29.82 -0.16
N HIS A 406 -9.65 28.85 -0.83
CA HIS A 406 -10.33 27.80 -1.59
C HIS A 406 -10.36 26.45 -0.87
N ALA A 407 -10.03 26.41 0.42
CA ALA A 407 -10.00 25.18 1.19
C ALA A 407 -11.38 24.46 1.24
N GLU A 408 -12.49 25.23 1.20
CA GLU A 408 -13.85 24.64 1.18
C GLU A 408 -14.17 23.93 -0.14
N GLU A 409 -13.71 24.46 -1.29
CA GLU A 409 -13.87 23.82 -2.60
C GLU A 409 -13.05 22.54 -2.72
N MET A 410 -11.91 22.48 -2.02
CA MET A 410 -11.01 21.31 -1.97
C MET A 410 -11.39 20.30 -0.88
N ARG A 411 -12.50 20.49 -0.20
CA ARG A 411 -12.93 19.61 0.90
C ARG A 411 -13.19 18.18 0.42
N LEU A 412 -12.56 17.24 1.10
CA LEU A 412 -12.64 15.81 0.79
C LEU A 412 -13.93 15.19 1.37
N PRO A 413 -14.40 14.06 0.80
CA PRO A 413 -15.44 13.25 1.39
C PRO A 413 -15.07 12.82 2.79
N GLN A 414 -15.98 13.01 3.73
CA GLN A 414 -15.83 12.46 5.07
C GLN A 414 -16.61 11.16 5.17
N PRO A 415 -16.11 10.19 5.94
CA PRO A 415 -16.87 8.98 6.20
C PRO A 415 -18.16 9.32 6.93
N LYS A 416 -19.25 9.29 6.21
CA LYS A 416 -20.61 9.29 6.75
C LYS A 416 -21.17 7.90 6.62
N GLY A 417 -21.97 7.47 7.57
CA GLY A 417 -22.73 6.22 7.48
C GLY A 417 -23.85 6.23 6.40
N SER A 418 -23.68 7.04 5.35
CA SER A 418 -24.63 7.12 4.24
C SER A 418 -24.35 6.01 3.24
N LEU A 419 -25.37 5.21 2.96
CA LEU A 419 -25.32 4.05 2.06
C LEU A 419 -25.50 4.41 0.58
N VAL A 420 -25.83 5.65 0.25
CA VAL A 420 -26.24 6.01 -1.10
C VAL A 420 -25.31 7.07 -1.69
N VAL A 421 -24.44 6.63 -2.60
CA VAL A 421 -23.73 7.54 -3.51
C VAL A 421 -24.64 7.81 -4.71
N THR A 422 -25.09 9.04 -4.84
CA THR A 422 -26.04 9.44 -5.87
C THR A 422 -25.36 10.32 -6.93
N LEU A 423 -25.99 10.42 -8.09
CA LEU A 423 -25.66 11.43 -9.12
C LEU A 423 -25.64 12.85 -8.53
N LEU A 424 -26.42 13.10 -7.47
CA LEU A 424 -26.41 14.37 -6.74
C LEU A 424 -25.07 14.64 -6.05
N GLN A 425 -24.42 13.62 -5.51
CA GLN A 425 -23.10 13.75 -4.89
C GLN A 425 -22.03 14.02 -5.95
N TRP A 426 -22.07 13.30 -7.07
CA TRP A 426 -21.20 13.59 -8.21
C TRP A 426 -21.33 15.05 -8.66
N ARG A 427 -22.55 15.54 -8.86
CA ARG A 427 -22.82 16.94 -9.23
C ARG A 427 -22.29 17.95 -8.20
N LYS A 428 -22.38 17.62 -6.91
CA LYS A 428 -21.84 18.45 -5.84
C LYS A 428 -20.31 18.54 -5.92
N TYR A 429 -19.63 17.41 -6.05
CA TYR A 429 -18.17 17.40 -6.20
C TYR A 429 -17.72 18.07 -7.49
N ALA A 430 -18.37 17.78 -8.61
CA ALA A 430 -18.12 18.44 -9.90
C ALA A 430 -18.23 19.96 -9.79
N LYS A 431 -19.25 20.47 -9.07
CA LYS A 431 -19.42 21.91 -8.86
C LYS A 431 -18.30 22.52 -8.02
N SER A 432 -17.89 21.87 -6.91
CA SER A 432 -16.79 22.33 -6.07
C SER A 432 -15.45 22.29 -6.82
N GLN A 433 -15.18 21.21 -7.51
CA GLN A 433 -13.96 21.06 -8.30
C GLN A 433 -13.88 22.09 -9.43
N ARG A 434 -14.99 22.34 -10.16
CA ARG A 434 -15.03 23.40 -11.17
C ARG A 434 -14.68 24.76 -10.61
N ARG A 435 -15.27 25.15 -9.44
CA ARG A 435 -14.98 26.43 -8.81
C ARG A 435 -13.51 26.56 -8.44
N PHE A 436 -12.94 25.50 -7.91
CA PHE A 436 -11.52 25.48 -7.58
C PHE A 436 -10.66 25.64 -8.86
N LEU A 437 -10.92 24.86 -9.91
CA LEU A 437 -10.18 24.91 -11.18
C LEU A 437 -10.34 26.26 -11.89
N GLU A 438 -11.55 26.88 -11.86
CA GLU A 438 -11.80 28.21 -12.39
C GLU A 438 -10.98 29.26 -11.64
N ALA A 439 -11.00 29.22 -10.31
CA ALA A 439 -10.23 30.14 -9.49
C ALA A 439 -8.71 30.00 -9.72
N GLN A 440 -8.24 28.74 -9.85
CA GLN A 440 -6.86 28.44 -10.16
C GLN A 440 -6.46 28.95 -11.55
N ALA A 441 -7.30 28.74 -12.56
CA ALA A 441 -7.06 29.26 -13.91
C ALA A 441 -7.00 30.78 -13.95
N GLN A 442 -7.86 31.47 -13.21
CA GLN A 442 -7.84 32.94 -13.09
C GLN A 442 -6.56 33.44 -12.41
N ALA A 443 -6.17 32.84 -11.28
CA ALA A 443 -4.97 33.23 -10.55
C ALA A 443 -3.71 33.05 -11.39
N THR A 444 -3.65 31.98 -12.16
CA THR A 444 -2.48 31.68 -13.01
C THR A 444 -2.46 32.46 -14.32
N ALA A 445 -3.63 32.85 -14.85
CA ALA A 445 -3.75 33.55 -16.13
C ALA A 445 -3.00 34.89 -16.18
N GLU A 446 -2.98 35.65 -15.06
CA GLU A 446 -2.27 36.91 -14.98
C GLU A 446 -0.74 36.72 -15.08
N VAL A 447 -0.24 35.65 -14.48
CA VAL A 447 1.21 35.34 -14.48
C VAL A 447 1.65 34.81 -15.83
N ILE A 448 0.86 33.96 -16.47
CA ILE A 448 1.08 33.48 -17.85
C ILE A 448 1.00 34.68 -18.82
N GLY A 449 0.04 35.57 -18.60
CA GLY A 449 -0.15 36.78 -19.45
C GLY A 449 1.01 37.76 -19.41
N SER A 450 1.79 37.77 -18.35
CA SER A 450 2.96 38.64 -18.14
C SER A 450 4.30 37.97 -18.50
N ASP A 451 4.30 36.82 -19.19
CA ASP A 451 5.47 35.99 -19.53
C ASP A 451 6.29 35.51 -18.30
N ARG A 452 5.75 35.61 -17.10
CA ARG A 452 6.41 35.10 -15.88
C ARG A 452 6.28 33.60 -15.73
N LEU A 453 5.29 33.00 -16.37
CA LEU A 453 5.06 31.55 -16.42
C LEU A 453 4.69 31.17 -17.85
N ARG A 454 5.39 30.19 -18.40
CA ARG A 454 5.13 29.64 -19.74
C ARG A 454 4.67 28.21 -19.64
N LEU A 455 3.83 27.78 -20.58
CA LEU A 455 3.41 26.38 -20.67
C LEU A 455 4.46 25.56 -21.44
N ASP A 456 5.58 25.31 -20.79
CA ASP A 456 6.72 24.56 -21.32
C ASP A 456 7.27 23.56 -20.30
N LEU A 457 8.40 22.93 -20.62
CA LEU A 457 9.03 21.91 -19.76
C LEU A 457 9.50 22.48 -18.41
N ASP A 458 9.71 23.81 -18.31
CA ASP A 458 10.08 24.43 -17.04
C ASP A 458 9.01 24.36 -15.96
N LEU A 459 7.76 24.00 -16.32
CA LEU A 459 6.72 23.68 -15.36
C LEU A 459 6.96 22.35 -14.64
N VAL A 460 7.73 21.46 -15.25
CA VAL A 460 7.96 20.11 -14.73
C VAL A 460 9.22 20.08 -13.89
N TRP A 461 9.13 19.51 -12.71
CA TRP A 461 10.27 19.34 -11.81
C TRP A 461 11.25 18.30 -12.35
N ASP A 462 12.49 18.71 -12.51
CA ASP A 462 13.60 17.89 -13.00
C ASP A 462 14.36 17.13 -11.91
N GLY A 463 13.92 17.22 -10.64
CA GLY A 463 14.62 16.69 -9.47
C GLY A 463 15.42 17.76 -8.71
N GLY A 464 15.50 18.97 -9.26
CA GLY A 464 16.20 20.10 -8.66
C GLY A 464 17.73 19.93 -8.55
N PRO A 465 18.42 20.78 -7.79
CA PRO A 465 19.88 20.76 -7.70
C PRO A 465 20.47 19.45 -7.20
N LEU A 466 19.71 18.70 -6.39
CA LEU A 466 20.12 17.40 -5.84
C LEU A 466 19.84 16.23 -6.79
N ARG A 467 19.24 16.48 -7.96
CA ARG A 467 18.82 15.46 -8.93
C ARG A 467 18.05 14.32 -8.26
N ASN A 468 17.00 14.70 -7.50
CA ASN A 468 16.20 13.75 -6.76
C ASN A 468 15.58 12.71 -7.72
N ASP A 469 15.86 11.44 -7.48
CA ASP A 469 15.40 10.32 -8.30
C ASP A 469 13.89 10.02 -8.17
N ASN A 470 13.20 10.74 -7.30
CA ASN A 470 11.74 10.72 -7.19
C ASN A 470 11.02 11.62 -8.22
N ALA A 471 11.75 12.38 -9.06
CA ALA A 471 11.14 13.32 -10.01
C ALA A 471 10.37 12.64 -11.14
N ALA A 472 10.67 11.38 -11.44
CA ALA A 472 9.99 10.56 -12.43
C ALA A 472 9.59 9.23 -11.80
N LEU A 473 8.33 8.85 -11.94
CA LEU A 473 7.82 7.58 -11.42
C LEU A 473 6.98 6.86 -12.48
N THR A 474 6.95 5.54 -12.41
CA THR A 474 6.01 4.69 -13.15
C THR A 474 5.12 3.93 -12.17
N VAL A 475 3.83 3.95 -12.42
CA VAL A 475 2.82 3.17 -11.72
C VAL A 475 2.36 2.04 -12.63
N PHE A 476 2.46 0.80 -12.15
CA PHE A 476 1.91 -0.39 -12.80
C PHE A 476 0.74 -0.89 -11.99
N ARG A 477 -0.40 -1.03 -12.64
CA ARG A 477 -1.58 -1.64 -12.04
C ARG A 477 -1.46 -3.18 -12.13
N HIS A 478 -1.88 -3.86 -11.08
CA HIS A 478 -2.06 -5.31 -11.04
C HIS A 478 -3.37 -5.60 -10.34
N PHE A 479 -4.40 -5.89 -11.03
CA PHE A 479 -5.75 -6.21 -10.52
C PHE A 479 -6.18 -5.46 -9.23
N ASP A 480 -5.75 -5.87 -8.05
CA ASP A 480 -6.09 -5.28 -6.74
C ASP A 480 -4.90 -4.64 -6.02
N SER A 481 -3.80 -4.47 -6.71
CA SER A 481 -2.58 -3.84 -6.23
C SER A 481 -1.96 -2.99 -7.34
N ALA A 482 -0.94 -2.23 -7.01
CA ALA A 482 -0.07 -1.58 -7.97
C ALA A 482 1.36 -1.49 -7.42
N THR A 483 2.28 -1.23 -8.32
CA THR A 483 3.68 -1.03 -7.98
C THR A 483 4.13 0.33 -8.48
N VAL A 484 4.86 1.05 -7.65
CA VAL A 484 5.44 2.35 -7.98
C VAL A 484 6.96 2.22 -8.01
N VAL A 485 7.56 2.54 -9.13
CA VAL A 485 9.01 2.51 -9.33
C VAL A 485 9.54 3.85 -9.77
N LYS A 486 10.79 4.16 -9.41
CA LYS A 486 11.49 5.37 -9.85
C LYS A 486 11.89 5.22 -11.32
N GLY A 487 11.78 6.30 -12.07
CA GLY A 487 12.04 6.37 -13.50
C GLY A 487 10.80 6.10 -14.36
N PHE A 488 10.92 6.41 -15.66
CA PHE A 488 9.94 6.08 -16.70
C PHE A 488 10.27 4.70 -17.26
N VAL A 489 9.74 3.66 -16.63
CA VAL A 489 10.05 2.25 -16.90
C VAL A 489 9.03 1.67 -17.87
N GLY A 490 9.49 0.81 -18.78
CA GLY A 490 8.67 0.17 -19.80
C GLY A 490 8.50 1.03 -21.06
N GLN A 491 7.51 0.68 -21.85
CA GLN A 491 7.11 1.47 -23.03
C GLN A 491 6.34 2.72 -22.61
N ARG A 492 6.18 3.65 -23.56
CA ARG A 492 5.38 4.85 -23.32
C ARG A 492 3.93 4.46 -22.99
N PRO A 493 3.39 4.94 -21.86
CA PRO A 493 2.01 4.67 -21.50
C PRO A 493 1.03 5.52 -22.31
N LYS A 494 -0.25 5.14 -22.26
CA LYS A 494 -1.34 5.93 -22.83
C LYS A 494 -1.44 7.29 -22.13
N THR A 495 -1.30 7.34 -20.82
CA THR A 495 -1.51 8.53 -20.00
C THR A 495 -0.29 8.87 -19.13
N MET A 496 -0.23 10.13 -18.73
CA MET A 496 0.73 10.65 -17.76
C MET A 496 0.03 11.65 -16.85
N TRP A 497 0.44 11.70 -15.59
CA TRP A 497 -0.04 12.68 -14.63
C TRP A 497 1.05 13.70 -14.33
N LEU A 498 0.68 14.98 -14.38
CA LEU A 498 1.49 16.06 -13.83
C LEU A 498 0.82 16.53 -12.53
N ILE A 499 1.51 16.32 -11.41
CA ILE A 499 0.94 16.49 -10.07
C ILE A 499 1.53 17.74 -9.41
N ASP A 500 0.68 18.70 -9.05
CA ASP A 500 1.03 19.85 -8.22
C ASP A 500 0.82 19.56 -6.72
N TYR A 501 1.21 20.51 -5.86
CA TYR A 501 1.06 20.34 -4.41
C TYR A 501 -0.39 20.11 -3.99
N SER A 502 -1.31 20.89 -4.51
CA SER A 502 -2.71 20.83 -4.10
C SER A 502 -3.35 19.48 -4.46
N LEU A 503 -2.97 18.92 -5.59
CA LEU A 503 -3.41 17.60 -6.02
C LEU A 503 -2.76 16.50 -5.18
N LEU A 504 -1.44 16.56 -4.95
CA LEU A 504 -0.69 15.58 -4.17
C LEU A 504 -1.24 15.45 -2.74
N GLU A 505 -1.48 16.59 -2.09
CA GLU A 505 -2.00 16.64 -0.73
C GLU A 505 -3.44 16.11 -0.63
N ARG A 506 -4.30 16.44 -1.60
CA ARG A 506 -5.68 15.93 -1.63
C ARG A 506 -5.72 14.42 -1.82
N ILE A 507 -4.88 13.86 -2.67
CA ILE A 507 -4.82 12.40 -2.86
C ILE A 507 -4.36 11.73 -1.56
N HIS A 508 -3.34 12.29 -0.87
CA HIS A 508 -2.89 11.75 0.41
C HIS A 508 -4.01 11.71 1.46
N TYR A 509 -4.70 12.83 1.64
CA TYR A 509 -5.79 12.90 2.63
C TYR A 509 -7.07 12.16 2.21
N LEU A 510 -7.25 11.86 0.94
CA LEU A 510 -8.35 11.02 0.46
C LEU A 510 -8.08 9.53 0.65
N LEU A 511 -6.90 9.05 0.21
CA LEU A 511 -6.60 7.62 0.07
C LEU A 511 -5.72 7.05 1.18
N VAL A 512 -4.98 7.89 1.90
CA VAL A 512 -4.06 7.45 2.96
C VAL A 512 -4.60 7.83 4.33
N ALA A 513 -4.57 9.12 4.68
CA ALA A 513 -4.98 9.57 6.00
C ALA A 513 -6.50 9.45 6.24
N GLY A 514 -7.31 9.64 5.21
CA GLY A 514 -8.78 9.67 5.29
C GLY A 514 -9.47 8.36 4.96
N PHE A 515 -8.81 7.45 4.24
CA PHE A 515 -9.43 6.21 3.81
C PHE A 515 -9.56 5.20 4.95
N ASP A 516 -10.77 4.71 5.13
CA ASP A 516 -11.10 3.70 6.14
C ASP A 516 -11.50 2.38 5.46
N VAL A 517 -10.57 1.44 5.44
CA VAL A 517 -10.79 0.10 4.88
C VAL A 517 -11.85 -0.70 5.63
N TYR A 518 -12.06 -0.40 6.91
CA TYR A 518 -13.13 -0.97 7.73
C TYR A 518 -14.45 -0.21 7.56
N GLY A 519 -14.47 0.82 6.73
CA GLY A 519 -15.63 1.66 6.45
C GLY A 519 -16.74 0.93 5.70
N ALA A 520 -17.92 1.55 5.67
CA ALA A 520 -19.05 1.07 4.89
C ALA A 520 -18.85 1.29 3.38
N LEU A 521 -19.62 0.55 2.56
CA LEU A 521 -19.66 0.69 1.10
C LEU A 521 -19.78 2.16 0.65
N GLY A 522 -20.64 2.95 1.30
CA GLY A 522 -20.83 4.35 0.96
C GLY A 522 -19.54 5.17 1.03
N HIS A 523 -18.71 4.95 2.04
CA HIS A 523 -17.40 5.59 2.17
C HIS A 523 -16.43 5.19 1.04
N GLN A 524 -16.40 3.91 0.69
CA GLN A 524 -15.54 3.40 -0.38
C GLN A 524 -15.95 4.00 -1.74
N LEU A 525 -17.25 4.04 -2.02
CA LEU A 525 -17.78 4.61 -3.26
C LEU A 525 -17.56 6.13 -3.35
N GLU A 526 -17.73 6.87 -2.26
CA GLU A 526 -17.45 8.32 -2.23
C GLU A 526 -15.96 8.62 -2.44
N SER A 527 -15.07 7.84 -1.83
CA SER A 527 -13.62 7.97 -2.01
C SER A 527 -13.23 7.71 -3.47
N ARG A 528 -13.77 6.65 -4.07
CA ARG A 528 -13.58 6.31 -5.49
C ARG A 528 -14.08 7.43 -6.41
N LEU A 529 -15.28 7.93 -6.16
CA LEU A 529 -15.89 9.00 -6.94
C LEU A 529 -15.05 10.27 -6.90
N TYR A 530 -14.53 10.64 -5.73
CA TYR A 530 -13.71 11.84 -5.61
C TYR A 530 -12.31 11.64 -6.22
N MET A 531 -11.74 10.45 -6.11
CA MET A 531 -10.45 10.13 -6.75
C MET A 531 -10.51 10.26 -8.26
N ASP A 532 -11.65 9.97 -8.89
CA ASP A 532 -11.83 10.15 -10.31
C ASP A 532 -11.63 11.62 -10.75
N PHE A 533 -12.13 12.59 -9.97
CA PHE A 533 -11.85 14.01 -10.23
C PHE A 533 -10.36 14.35 -10.09
N LEU A 534 -9.67 13.78 -9.11
CA LEU A 534 -8.23 14.02 -8.90
C LEU A 534 -7.39 13.41 -10.03
N ARG A 535 -7.76 12.22 -10.51
CA ARG A 535 -7.14 11.61 -11.69
C ARG A 535 -7.32 12.50 -12.92
N MET A 536 -8.55 12.91 -13.22
CA MET A 536 -8.83 13.82 -14.34
C MET A 536 -8.01 15.11 -14.25
N GLU A 537 -7.81 15.66 -13.06
CA GLU A 537 -7.00 16.87 -12.86
C GLU A 537 -5.53 16.62 -13.20
N GLY A 538 -4.93 15.51 -12.75
CA GLY A 538 -3.54 15.16 -13.07
C GLY A 538 -3.31 14.91 -14.57
N GLU A 539 -4.26 14.24 -15.23
CA GLU A 539 -4.23 14.00 -16.68
C GLU A 539 -4.39 15.31 -17.47
N GLN A 540 -5.34 16.18 -17.08
CA GLN A 540 -5.53 17.48 -17.72
C GLN A 540 -4.29 18.38 -17.57
N ALA A 541 -3.63 18.33 -16.41
CA ALA A 541 -2.39 19.09 -16.19
C ALA A 541 -1.26 18.66 -17.17
N PHE A 542 -1.14 17.37 -17.46
CA PHE A 542 -0.22 16.88 -18.49
C PHE A 542 -0.61 17.39 -19.90
N LEU A 543 -1.90 17.33 -20.23
CA LEU A 543 -2.39 17.77 -21.55
C LEU A 543 -2.13 19.25 -21.83
N LEU A 544 -1.97 20.09 -20.80
CA LEU A 544 -1.66 21.51 -20.98
C LEU A 544 -0.37 21.77 -21.75
N LEU A 545 0.57 20.84 -21.68
CA LEU A 545 1.86 20.94 -22.38
C LEU A 545 1.74 20.66 -23.89
N LEU A 546 0.60 20.11 -24.37
CA LEU A 546 0.37 19.71 -25.75
C LEU A 546 -0.37 20.82 -26.56
N PRO A 547 -0.32 20.81 -27.89
CA PRO A 547 -1.13 21.68 -28.74
C PRO A 547 -2.64 21.46 -28.52
N GLU A 548 -3.45 22.49 -28.64
CA GLU A 548 -4.89 22.46 -28.33
C GLU A 548 -5.67 21.37 -29.09
N ALA A 549 -5.40 21.22 -30.39
CA ALA A 549 -6.05 20.19 -31.21
C ALA A 549 -5.73 18.78 -30.69
N VAL A 550 -4.50 18.54 -30.28
CA VAL A 550 -4.03 17.25 -29.73
C VAL A 550 -4.66 17.01 -28.36
N ARG A 551 -4.78 18.03 -27.51
CA ARG A 551 -5.47 17.90 -26.18
C ARG A 551 -6.90 17.42 -26.37
N THR A 552 -7.63 17.96 -27.34
CA THR A 552 -9.01 17.59 -27.63
C THR A 552 -9.08 16.16 -28.12
N GLN A 553 -8.25 15.80 -29.09
CA GLN A 553 -8.20 14.44 -29.64
C GLN A 553 -7.88 13.39 -28.55
N LEU A 554 -6.89 13.64 -27.70
CA LEU A 554 -6.50 12.72 -26.63
C LEU A 554 -7.60 12.61 -25.56
N ARG A 555 -8.26 13.70 -25.17
CA ARG A 555 -9.40 13.63 -24.26
C ARG A 555 -10.53 12.78 -24.83
N ASP A 556 -10.92 12.98 -26.09
CA ASP A 556 -11.95 12.18 -26.73
C ASP A 556 -11.57 10.70 -26.76
N HIS A 557 -10.31 10.39 -27.01
CA HIS A 557 -9.80 9.03 -27.02
C HIS A 557 -9.75 8.40 -25.62
N TRP A 558 -9.17 9.10 -24.63
CA TRP A 558 -9.03 8.57 -23.28
C TRP A 558 -10.36 8.36 -22.57
N TYR A 559 -11.31 9.29 -22.77
CA TYR A 559 -12.61 9.27 -22.11
C TYR A 559 -13.75 8.76 -23.02
N ARG A 560 -13.40 7.99 -24.07
CA ARG A 560 -14.42 7.38 -24.92
C ARG A 560 -15.34 6.45 -24.12
N GLY A 561 -16.63 6.50 -24.41
CA GLY A 561 -17.64 5.78 -23.65
C GLY A 561 -18.04 6.44 -22.32
N ALA A 562 -17.51 7.62 -22.00
CA ALA A 562 -17.95 8.39 -20.84
C ALA A 562 -19.42 8.79 -20.94
N GLN A 563 -20.12 8.79 -19.82
CA GLN A 563 -21.47 9.31 -19.71
C GLN A 563 -21.52 10.82 -20.02
N ASP A 564 -22.62 11.33 -20.55
CA ASP A 564 -22.75 12.71 -21.00
C ASP A 564 -22.32 13.73 -19.93
N HIS A 565 -22.71 13.54 -18.67
CA HIS A 565 -22.35 14.47 -17.60
C HIS A 565 -20.85 14.52 -17.28
N VAL A 566 -20.11 13.41 -17.49
CA VAL A 566 -18.64 13.37 -17.37
C VAL A 566 -18.01 14.04 -18.57
N ARG A 567 -18.53 13.76 -19.78
CA ARG A 567 -18.09 14.41 -21.00
C ARG A 567 -18.29 15.92 -20.95
N ASP A 568 -19.47 16.39 -20.53
CA ASP A 568 -19.77 17.81 -20.32
C ASP A 568 -18.86 18.46 -19.28
N TYR A 569 -18.46 17.70 -18.25
CA TYR A 569 -17.50 18.18 -17.27
C TYR A 569 -16.11 18.38 -17.91
N LEU A 570 -15.60 17.37 -18.63
CA LEU A 570 -14.28 17.38 -19.23
C LEU A 570 -14.14 18.38 -20.38
N MET A 571 -15.20 18.54 -21.19
CA MET A 571 -15.22 19.44 -22.36
C MET A 571 -15.60 20.88 -21.99
N SER A 572 -15.97 21.12 -20.74
CA SER A 572 -16.25 22.47 -20.26
C SER A 572 -14.98 23.30 -20.35
N ARG A 573 -15.03 24.46 -21.03
CA ARG A 573 -13.93 25.45 -21.05
C ARG A 573 -13.49 25.87 -19.65
N ARG A 574 -14.34 25.68 -18.66
CA ARG A 574 -14.11 25.99 -17.24
C ARG A 574 -13.25 24.96 -16.52
N THR A 575 -13.18 23.73 -17.02
CA THR A 575 -12.33 22.66 -16.47
C THR A 575 -11.02 22.51 -17.22
N THR A 576 -10.96 23.01 -18.47
CA THR A 576 -9.73 23.12 -19.23
C THR A 576 -9.03 24.40 -18.80
N ARG A 577 -8.07 24.29 -17.94
CA ARG A 577 -7.34 25.41 -17.28
C ARG A 577 -6.85 26.49 -18.23
N TYR A 578 -6.63 26.21 -19.53
CA TYR A 578 -5.96 27.16 -20.40
C TYR A 578 -6.46 27.01 -21.85
N GLU A 579 -7.01 28.09 -22.38
CA GLU A 579 -7.18 28.33 -23.81
C GLU A 579 -5.86 28.73 -24.49
N ARG A 580 -4.75 28.81 -23.72
CA ARG A 580 -3.47 29.30 -24.22
C ARG A 580 -2.68 28.18 -24.89
N PRO A 581 -1.99 28.52 -26.00
CA PRO A 581 -1.12 27.58 -26.66
C PRO A 581 0.05 27.18 -25.75
N THR A 582 0.53 25.95 -25.89
CA THR A 582 1.82 25.55 -25.34
C THR A 582 2.94 26.39 -25.94
N ALA A 583 4.01 26.60 -25.17
CA ALA A 583 5.22 27.24 -25.66
C ALA A 583 6.25 26.23 -26.18
N ILE A 584 5.92 24.95 -26.22
CA ILE A 584 6.78 23.88 -26.75
C ILE A 584 6.60 23.79 -28.27
N ASP A 585 7.71 23.80 -28.99
CA ASP A 585 7.76 23.59 -30.44
C ASP A 585 7.75 22.12 -30.78
N TYR A 586 6.63 21.62 -31.33
CA TYR A 586 6.48 20.24 -31.79
C TYR A 586 6.83 20.12 -33.27
N ARG A 587 7.55 19.05 -33.65
CA ARG A 587 8.06 18.81 -34.98
C ARG A 587 7.55 17.54 -35.64
N SER A 588 6.95 16.64 -34.85
CA SER A 588 6.46 15.36 -35.36
C SER A 588 4.93 15.34 -35.45
N ASP A 589 4.41 14.37 -36.18
CA ASP A 589 2.97 14.09 -36.26
C ASP A 589 2.42 13.37 -35.00
N ASP A 590 3.32 13.02 -34.05
CA ASP A 590 3.00 12.47 -32.72
C ASP A 590 3.48 13.40 -31.62
N PRO A 591 2.81 14.54 -31.34
CA PRO A 591 3.22 15.48 -30.30
C PRO A 591 3.21 14.87 -28.89
N GLN A 592 2.33 13.89 -28.59
CA GLN A 592 2.32 13.20 -27.30
C GLN A 592 3.60 12.38 -27.11
N GLY A 593 3.98 11.59 -28.08
CA GLY A 593 5.22 10.81 -28.03
C GLY A 593 6.46 11.69 -28.03
N GLU A 594 6.44 12.82 -28.74
CA GLU A 594 7.51 13.81 -28.73
C GLU A 594 7.65 14.45 -27.34
N LEU A 595 6.52 14.87 -26.70
CA LEU A 595 6.52 15.41 -25.35
C LEU A 595 7.08 14.40 -24.33
N MET A 596 6.65 13.15 -24.39
CA MET A 596 7.16 12.11 -23.49
C MET A 596 8.67 11.88 -23.66
N THR A 597 9.18 12.00 -24.88
CA THR A 597 10.63 11.94 -25.16
C THR A 597 11.37 13.15 -24.59
N MET A 598 10.79 14.34 -24.74
CA MET A 598 11.35 15.57 -24.17
C MET A 598 11.38 15.49 -22.63
N LEU A 599 10.33 14.96 -22.01
CA LEU A 599 10.28 14.76 -20.55
C LEU A 599 11.33 13.74 -20.07
N GLN A 600 11.54 12.65 -20.83
CA GLN A 600 12.63 11.71 -20.53
C GLN A 600 14.01 12.36 -20.58
N ALA A 601 14.21 13.32 -21.49
CA ALA A 601 15.46 14.07 -21.58
C ALA A 601 15.56 15.20 -20.53
N HIS A 602 14.43 15.81 -20.17
CA HIS A 602 14.35 16.91 -19.19
C HIS A 602 14.59 16.44 -17.75
N ILE A 603 14.12 15.25 -17.40
CA ILE A 603 14.21 14.71 -16.02
C ILE A 603 15.37 13.70 -15.96
N PRO A 604 16.51 14.01 -15.32
CA PRO A 604 17.64 13.10 -15.25
C PRO A 604 17.30 11.73 -14.62
N ALA A 605 16.33 11.71 -13.71
CA ALA A 605 15.85 10.50 -13.05
C ALA A 605 14.89 9.64 -13.89
N ALA A 606 14.52 10.10 -15.10
CA ALA A 606 13.61 9.35 -15.98
C ALA A 606 14.22 8.01 -16.41
N GLU A 607 15.52 7.95 -16.65
CA GLU A 607 16.20 6.70 -16.95
C GLU A 607 16.65 5.99 -15.67
N ASN A 608 16.12 4.81 -15.41
CA ASN A 608 16.53 3.98 -14.27
C ASN A 608 17.25 2.71 -14.76
N PRO A 609 18.59 2.64 -14.62
CA PRO A 609 19.39 1.50 -15.08
C PRO A 609 19.03 0.17 -14.39
N ARG A 610 18.45 0.22 -13.19
CA ARG A 610 18.03 -0.94 -12.41
C ARG A 610 17.07 -1.85 -13.19
N TYR A 611 16.13 -1.24 -13.92
CA TYR A 611 15.08 -1.95 -14.64
C TYR A 611 15.42 -2.21 -16.12
N ARG A 612 16.58 -1.78 -16.59
CA ARG A 612 17.00 -1.98 -17.98
C ARG A 612 17.12 -3.48 -18.29
N VAL A 613 16.43 -3.93 -19.31
CA VAL A 613 16.36 -5.35 -19.69
C VAL A 613 17.72 -5.94 -20.04
N GLY A 614 18.58 -5.18 -20.73
CA GLY A 614 19.94 -5.59 -21.08
C GLY A 614 20.03 -6.72 -22.13
N ARG A 615 18.88 -7.29 -22.56
CA ARG A 615 18.78 -8.35 -23.58
C ARG A 615 17.82 -7.90 -24.69
N PRO A 616 18.34 -7.61 -25.90
CA PRO A 616 17.53 -7.07 -27.00
C PRO A 616 16.32 -7.94 -27.36
N ALA A 617 16.47 -9.27 -27.33
CA ALA A 617 15.39 -10.20 -27.66
C ALA A 617 14.19 -10.11 -26.67
N LEU A 618 14.46 -10.00 -25.36
CA LEU A 618 13.44 -9.77 -24.35
C LEU A 618 12.84 -8.36 -24.46
N ALA A 619 13.66 -7.34 -24.68
CA ALA A 619 13.19 -5.96 -24.86
C ALA A 619 12.28 -5.81 -26.09
N ALA A 620 12.47 -6.63 -27.10
CA ALA A 620 11.64 -6.63 -28.31
C ALA A 620 10.18 -6.98 -28.03
N LEU A 621 9.88 -7.78 -26.99
CA LEU A 621 8.51 -8.12 -26.59
C LEU A 621 7.67 -6.88 -26.29
N MET A 622 8.26 -5.81 -25.78
CA MET A 622 7.56 -4.57 -25.49
C MET A 622 7.04 -3.81 -26.73
N ARG A 623 7.37 -4.27 -27.93
CA ARG A 623 6.93 -3.68 -29.21
C ARG A 623 5.94 -4.56 -29.97
N GLU A 624 5.61 -5.73 -29.41
CA GLU A 624 4.66 -6.65 -30.02
C GLU A 624 3.21 -6.16 -29.88
N ALA A 625 2.34 -6.68 -30.71
CA ALA A 625 0.91 -6.35 -30.67
C ALA A 625 0.22 -6.93 -29.43
N SER A 626 -0.83 -6.26 -28.96
CA SER A 626 -1.62 -6.61 -27.80
C SER A 626 -2.19 -8.03 -27.79
N ASP A 627 -2.62 -8.53 -28.95
CA ASP A 627 -3.23 -9.87 -29.07
C ASP A 627 -2.33 -11.02 -28.59
N ALA A 628 -1.00 -10.82 -28.65
CA ALA A 628 -0.04 -11.82 -28.19
C ALA A 628 -0.03 -11.99 -26.67
N PHE A 629 -0.54 -11.02 -25.91
CA PHE A 629 -0.38 -10.98 -24.46
C PHE A 629 -1.65 -11.25 -23.66
N ARG A 630 -2.82 -11.22 -24.30
CA ARG A 630 -4.13 -11.32 -23.61
C ARG A 630 -4.31 -12.58 -22.77
N PHE A 631 -3.52 -13.63 -23.01
CA PHE A 631 -3.55 -14.88 -22.24
C PHE A 631 -2.52 -14.91 -21.10
N LEU A 632 -1.60 -13.93 -21.07
CA LEU A 632 -0.67 -13.81 -19.96
C LEU A 632 -1.39 -13.29 -18.70
N PRO A 633 -0.99 -13.76 -17.53
CA PRO A 633 -1.49 -13.16 -16.29
C PRO A 633 -0.86 -11.77 -16.06
N ASP A 634 -1.43 -11.00 -15.13
CA ASP A 634 -0.98 -9.63 -14.81
C ASP A 634 0.52 -9.56 -14.55
N LEU A 635 1.08 -10.56 -13.85
CA LEU A 635 2.48 -10.56 -13.45
C LEU A 635 3.10 -11.94 -13.50
N SER A 636 4.14 -12.09 -14.30
CA SER A 636 4.98 -13.29 -14.29
C SER A 636 6.42 -12.96 -13.96
N PHE A 637 7.10 -13.84 -13.21
CA PHE A 637 8.55 -13.75 -13.02
C PHE A 637 9.27 -14.79 -13.89
N LEU A 638 10.25 -14.33 -14.64
CA LEU A 638 11.10 -15.16 -15.47
C LEU A 638 12.49 -15.31 -14.85
N GLN A 639 12.86 -16.54 -14.51
CA GLN A 639 14.25 -16.92 -14.22
C GLN A 639 14.91 -17.40 -15.50
N LEU A 640 15.91 -16.68 -15.97
CA LEU A 640 16.72 -17.06 -17.11
C LEU A 640 18.08 -17.61 -16.64
N LEU A 641 18.41 -18.82 -17.01
CA LEU A 641 19.69 -19.45 -16.74
C LEU A 641 20.58 -19.27 -17.97
N ASP A 642 21.66 -18.51 -17.84
CA ASP A 642 22.59 -18.29 -18.94
C ASP A 642 23.54 -19.46 -19.18
N SER A 643 24.37 -19.37 -20.21
CA SER A 643 25.32 -20.41 -20.62
C SER A 643 26.43 -20.68 -19.58
N ARG A 644 26.62 -19.77 -18.61
CA ARG A 644 27.58 -19.91 -17.50
C ARG A 644 26.94 -20.49 -16.23
N GLY A 645 25.62 -20.70 -16.25
CA GLY A 645 24.85 -21.11 -15.09
C GLY A 645 24.45 -19.97 -14.16
N GLU A 646 24.64 -18.71 -14.57
CA GLU A 646 24.19 -17.54 -13.81
C GLU A 646 22.66 -17.34 -13.98
N ARG A 647 22.02 -16.94 -12.90
CA ARG A 647 20.56 -16.69 -12.89
C ARG A 647 20.28 -15.21 -13.06
N HIS A 648 19.44 -14.90 -14.05
CA HIS A 648 18.94 -13.57 -14.29
C HIS A 648 17.43 -13.55 -14.09
N TYR A 649 16.91 -12.50 -13.45
CA TYR A 649 15.50 -12.41 -13.12
C TYR A 649 14.87 -11.24 -13.85
N TYR A 650 13.67 -11.47 -14.38
CA TYR A 650 12.88 -10.48 -15.10
C TYR A 650 11.43 -10.55 -14.67
N SER A 651 10.76 -9.40 -14.69
CA SER A 651 9.31 -9.30 -14.58
C SER A 651 8.71 -9.12 -15.97
N LEU A 652 7.65 -9.87 -16.24
CA LEU A 652 6.76 -9.70 -17.38
C LEU A 652 5.45 -9.17 -16.81
N VAL A 653 5.16 -7.89 -17.06
CA VAL A 653 3.94 -7.22 -16.56
C VAL A 653 3.00 -7.00 -17.73
N HIS A 654 1.87 -7.69 -17.70
CA HIS A 654 0.78 -7.49 -18.64
C HIS A 654 -0.03 -6.29 -18.19
N ASN A 655 0.05 -5.20 -18.94
CA ASN A 655 -0.68 -3.98 -18.63
C ASN A 655 -2.02 -4.04 -19.36
N GLU A 656 -3.06 -4.39 -18.64
CA GLU A 656 -4.43 -4.42 -19.15
C GLU A 656 -4.95 -3.01 -19.36
N ALA A 657 -5.33 -2.66 -20.60
CA ALA A 657 -5.81 -1.33 -20.93
C ALA A 657 -7.30 -1.13 -20.64
N PHE A 658 -7.63 0.07 -20.13
CA PHE A 658 -8.99 0.51 -19.83
C PHE A 658 -9.22 1.92 -20.37
N SER A 659 -10.46 2.30 -20.67
CA SER A 659 -10.80 3.70 -20.88
C SER A 659 -10.76 4.47 -19.55
N ASN A 660 -10.40 5.76 -19.60
CA ASN A 660 -10.25 6.60 -18.42
C ASN A 660 -11.59 7.03 -17.79
N ASN A 661 -12.56 6.14 -17.76
CA ASN A 661 -13.89 6.40 -17.18
C ASN A 661 -14.02 5.62 -15.88
N ALA A 662 -14.09 6.28 -14.74
CA ALA A 662 -14.44 5.58 -13.52
C ALA A 662 -15.89 5.14 -13.56
N GLN A 663 -16.11 3.84 -13.54
CA GLN A 663 -17.43 3.26 -13.34
C GLN A 663 -17.49 2.66 -11.93
N LEU A 664 -18.54 2.96 -11.19
CA LEU A 664 -18.74 2.41 -9.84
C LEU A 664 -19.04 0.90 -9.87
N PHE A 665 -19.61 0.44 -10.97
CA PHE A 665 -19.93 -0.95 -11.23
C PHE A 665 -19.58 -1.25 -12.69
N ARG A 666 -19.33 -2.50 -13.04
CA ARG A 666 -19.01 -2.96 -14.39
C ARG A 666 -17.69 -2.38 -14.91
N GLU A 667 -16.62 -2.63 -14.19
CA GLU A 667 -15.28 -2.22 -14.64
C GLU A 667 -14.92 -2.85 -15.99
N ASP A 668 -15.38 -4.07 -16.25
CA ASP A 668 -15.13 -4.80 -17.51
C ASP A 668 -15.65 -4.06 -18.75
N ASP A 669 -16.70 -3.23 -18.62
CA ASP A 669 -17.21 -2.41 -19.73
C ASP A 669 -16.19 -1.36 -20.21
N ARG A 670 -15.15 -1.09 -19.46
CA ARG A 670 -14.07 -0.15 -19.80
C ARG A 670 -12.86 -0.81 -20.45
N ARG A 671 -12.84 -2.13 -20.46
CA ARG A 671 -11.70 -2.92 -20.95
C ARG A 671 -11.42 -2.70 -22.42
N LEU A 672 -10.17 -2.52 -22.80
CA LEU A 672 -9.69 -2.22 -24.16
C LEU A 672 -8.58 -3.21 -24.56
N PRO A 673 -8.91 -4.48 -24.78
CA PRO A 673 -7.89 -5.52 -25.01
C PRO A 673 -6.95 -5.23 -26.19
N GLY A 674 -7.41 -4.46 -27.19
CA GLY A 674 -6.58 -4.05 -28.33
C GLY A 674 -5.50 -3.01 -28.00
N GLU A 675 -5.51 -2.46 -26.78
CA GLU A 675 -4.51 -1.47 -26.30
C GLU A 675 -3.61 -2.06 -25.19
N ASP A 676 -3.72 -3.35 -24.90
CA ASP A 676 -2.87 -4.03 -23.93
C ASP A 676 -1.40 -3.95 -24.33
N THR A 677 -0.54 -3.86 -23.33
CA THR A 677 0.90 -3.80 -23.53
C THR A 677 1.62 -4.76 -22.57
N LEU A 678 2.83 -5.15 -22.92
CA LEU A 678 3.70 -5.95 -22.07
C LEU A 678 4.93 -5.14 -21.67
N THR A 679 5.11 -4.92 -20.38
CA THR A 679 6.38 -4.40 -19.85
C THR A 679 7.30 -5.54 -19.46
N VAL A 680 8.53 -5.51 -19.95
CA VAL A 680 9.62 -6.37 -19.51
C VAL A 680 10.62 -5.52 -18.73
N ALA A 681 10.94 -5.93 -17.52
CA ALA A 681 11.91 -5.23 -16.69
C ALA A 681 12.86 -6.22 -16.02
N ARG A 682 14.12 -5.82 -15.83
CA ARG A 682 15.06 -6.60 -15.02
C ARG A 682 14.67 -6.53 -13.56
N GLY A 683 14.79 -7.63 -12.82
CA GLY A 683 14.43 -7.72 -11.41
C GLY A 683 12.93 -7.88 -11.19
N PHE A 684 12.45 -7.42 -10.06
CA PHE A 684 11.09 -7.70 -9.61
C PHE A 684 10.23 -6.42 -9.59
N LEU A 685 9.13 -6.47 -10.32
CA LEU A 685 8.03 -5.51 -10.26
C LEU A 685 6.80 -6.23 -9.71
N GLY A 686 6.12 -5.60 -8.75
CA GLY A 686 4.91 -6.19 -8.18
C GLY A 686 5.12 -7.08 -6.96
N ALA A 687 4.01 -7.38 -6.31
CA ALA A 687 3.99 -8.12 -5.05
C ALA A 687 3.27 -9.47 -5.14
N TYR A 688 2.51 -9.68 -6.22
CA TYR A 688 1.64 -10.84 -6.45
C TYR A 688 1.99 -11.55 -7.75
N PRO A 689 3.08 -12.33 -7.79
CA PRO A 689 3.36 -13.12 -9.00
C PRO A 689 2.24 -14.15 -9.23
N ASN A 690 1.72 -14.15 -10.46
CA ASN A 690 0.70 -15.11 -10.88
C ASN A 690 1.35 -16.38 -11.47
N GLN A 691 2.55 -16.24 -12.08
CA GLN A 691 3.24 -17.35 -12.72
C GLN A 691 4.75 -17.19 -12.62
N PHE A 692 5.48 -18.30 -12.46
CA PHE A 692 6.93 -18.37 -12.61
C PHE A 692 7.31 -19.12 -13.88
N PHE A 693 8.23 -18.58 -14.65
CA PHE A 693 8.85 -19.23 -15.78
C PHE A 693 10.33 -19.52 -15.50
N GLN A 694 10.80 -20.70 -15.91
CA GLN A 694 12.22 -21.06 -15.90
C GLN A 694 12.66 -21.38 -17.32
N VAL A 695 13.63 -20.64 -17.84
CA VAL A 695 14.09 -20.75 -19.21
C VAL A 695 15.62 -20.78 -19.24
N THR A 696 16.21 -21.64 -20.04
CA THR A 696 17.66 -21.61 -20.34
C THR A 696 17.92 -20.66 -21.50
N GLU A 697 19.13 -20.11 -21.59
CA GLU A 697 19.52 -19.25 -22.71
C GLU A 697 19.37 -19.92 -24.07
N ARG A 698 19.59 -21.27 -24.15
CA ARG A 698 19.40 -22.05 -25.36
C ARG A 698 17.94 -22.15 -25.81
N GLU A 699 17.01 -22.00 -24.89
CA GLU A 699 15.57 -22.12 -25.15
C GLU A 699 14.89 -20.74 -25.25
N LEU A 700 15.63 -19.67 -24.99
CA LEU A 700 15.05 -18.32 -24.93
C LEU A 700 14.30 -17.96 -26.22
N ASP A 701 14.89 -18.20 -27.39
CA ASP A 701 14.24 -17.87 -28.67
C ASP A 701 12.95 -18.65 -28.88
N ARG A 702 12.92 -19.94 -28.46
CA ARG A 702 11.72 -20.77 -28.54
C ARG A 702 10.63 -20.31 -27.56
N PHE A 703 11.03 -19.92 -26.36
CA PHE A 703 10.13 -19.34 -25.38
C PHE A 703 9.51 -18.04 -25.89
N LEU A 704 10.31 -17.15 -26.46
CA LEU A 704 9.84 -15.89 -27.04
C LEU A 704 8.93 -16.11 -28.25
N ALA A 705 9.24 -17.12 -29.10
CA ALA A 705 8.38 -17.48 -30.21
C ALA A 705 7.01 -18.01 -29.71
N ALA A 706 7.01 -18.87 -28.69
CA ALA A 706 5.79 -19.37 -28.09
C ALA A 706 4.94 -18.24 -27.45
N LEU A 707 5.56 -17.27 -26.78
CA LEU A 707 4.86 -16.10 -26.25
C LEU A 707 4.17 -15.28 -27.36
N ARG A 708 4.85 -15.07 -28.50
CA ARG A 708 4.30 -14.32 -29.63
C ARG A 708 3.17 -15.03 -30.36
N SER A 709 3.09 -16.34 -30.24
CA SER A 709 2.12 -17.19 -30.94
C SER A 709 0.91 -17.57 -30.08
N LEU A 710 0.76 -16.99 -28.88
CA LEU A 710 -0.39 -17.26 -28.02
C LEU A 710 -1.68 -16.80 -28.70
N GLY A 711 -2.55 -17.74 -29.06
CA GLY A 711 -3.83 -17.51 -29.70
C GLY A 711 -5.01 -18.08 -28.92
N SER A 712 -4.72 -18.89 -27.90
CA SER A 712 -5.73 -19.59 -27.10
C SER A 712 -5.23 -19.88 -25.66
N GLU A 713 -6.15 -20.21 -24.78
CA GLU A 713 -5.83 -20.74 -23.44
C GLU A 713 -5.02 -22.04 -23.52
N ASP A 714 -5.23 -22.87 -24.55
CA ASP A 714 -4.48 -24.11 -24.72
C ASP A 714 -3.03 -23.84 -25.14
N ASP A 715 -2.77 -22.82 -25.93
CA ASP A 715 -1.40 -22.39 -26.22
C ASP A 715 -0.69 -21.90 -24.97
N TYR A 716 -1.40 -21.14 -24.11
CA TYR A 716 -0.84 -20.71 -22.83
C TYR A 716 -0.57 -21.90 -21.90
N ARG A 717 -1.48 -22.87 -21.82
CA ARG A 717 -1.26 -24.10 -21.05
C ARG A 717 -0.04 -24.87 -21.56
N ALA A 718 0.14 -24.97 -22.88
CA ALA A 718 1.31 -25.59 -23.48
C ALA A 718 2.61 -24.83 -23.16
N LEU A 719 2.57 -23.50 -23.11
CA LEU A 719 3.68 -22.66 -22.67
C LEU A 719 4.02 -22.95 -21.19
N VAL A 720 3.02 -23.03 -20.32
CA VAL A 720 3.19 -23.33 -18.89
C VAL A 720 3.68 -24.76 -18.69
N ASP A 721 3.20 -25.74 -19.47
CA ASP A 721 3.68 -27.12 -19.40
C ASP A 721 5.19 -27.23 -19.68
N ARG A 722 5.70 -26.39 -20.56
CA ARG A 722 7.10 -26.46 -20.98
C ARG A 722 8.03 -25.59 -20.13
N TYR A 723 7.63 -24.38 -19.76
CA TYR A 723 8.49 -23.39 -19.14
C TYR A 723 7.97 -22.90 -17.79
N GLY A 724 6.70 -23.14 -17.51
CA GLY A 724 6.06 -22.70 -16.27
C GLY A 724 6.35 -23.61 -15.09
N VAL A 725 6.28 -23.06 -13.90
CA VAL A 725 6.36 -23.82 -12.65
C VAL A 725 4.98 -23.81 -12.00
N ARG A 726 4.24 -24.91 -12.20
CA ARG A 726 2.89 -25.05 -11.64
C ARG A 726 2.91 -25.16 -10.11
N ARG A 727 1.80 -24.85 -9.47
CA ARG A 727 1.58 -25.06 -8.02
C ARG A 727 1.91 -26.48 -7.58
N THR A 728 1.70 -27.46 -8.44
CA THR A 728 1.95 -28.90 -8.19
C THR A 728 3.40 -29.33 -8.39
N ALA A 729 4.26 -28.47 -8.94
CA ALA A 729 5.65 -28.84 -9.24
C ALA A 729 6.44 -29.13 -7.96
N PRO A 730 7.12 -30.29 -7.84
CA PRO A 730 7.89 -30.64 -6.64
C PRO A 730 8.98 -29.62 -6.25
N TRP A 731 9.48 -28.85 -7.23
CA TRP A 731 10.51 -27.82 -7.02
C TRP A 731 9.94 -26.40 -6.85
N PHE A 732 8.61 -26.26 -6.77
CA PHE A 732 7.95 -24.95 -6.62
C PHE A 732 8.56 -24.11 -5.49
N TRP A 733 8.65 -24.70 -4.30
CA TRP A 733 9.18 -24.00 -3.13
C TRP A 733 10.63 -23.60 -3.29
N LYS A 734 11.45 -24.43 -3.95
CA LYS A 734 12.86 -24.09 -4.20
C LYS A 734 12.96 -22.84 -5.06
N LEU A 735 12.16 -22.73 -6.11
CA LEU A 735 12.17 -21.53 -6.96
C LEU A 735 11.64 -20.32 -6.22
N SER A 736 10.52 -20.46 -5.49
CA SER A 736 9.97 -19.37 -4.66
C SER A 736 10.99 -18.86 -3.64
N ASP A 737 11.71 -19.75 -2.97
CA ASP A 737 12.78 -19.40 -2.03
C ASP A 737 13.93 -18.67 -2.73
N ASP A 738 14.38 -19.16 -3.90
CA ASP A 738 15.45 -18.53 -4.70
C ASP A 738 15.06 -17.10 -5.14
N LEU A 739 13.80 -16.88 -5.58
CA LEU A 739 13.29 -15.55 -5.97
C LEU A 739 13.27 -14.58 -4.80
N ASN A 740 12.71 -15.00 -3.65
CA ASN A 740 12.66 -14.17 -2.45
C ASN A 740 14.05 -13.87 -1.88
N ALA A 741 14.95 -14.84 -1.90
CA ALA A 741 16.34 -14.67 -1.44
C ALA A 741 17.08 -13.66 -2.33
N HIS A 742 16.99 -13.80 -3.65
CA HIS A 742 17.61 -12.84 -4.58
C HIS A 742 17.05 -11.43 -4.44
N TYR A 743 15.72 -11.29 -4.23
CA TYR A 743 15.11 -9.99 -4.01
C TYR A 743 15.64 -9.34 -2.73
N ARG A 744 15.72 -10.09 -1.63
CA ARG A 744 16.25 -9.61 -0.35
C ARG A 744 17.73 -9.25 -0.44
N GLU A 745 18.54 -10.05 -1.13
CA GLU A 745 19.96 -9.79 -1.31
C GLU A 745 20.23 -8.55 -2.16
N SER A 746 19.50 -8.42 -3.28
CA SER A 746 19.69 -7.30 -4.21
C SER A 746 19.07 -5.99 -3.72
N HIS A 747 18.06 -6.02 -2.85
CA HIS A 747 17.29 -4.85 -2.39
C HIS A 747 16.90 -4.97 -0.92
N PRO A 748 17.85 -4.99 0.01
CA PRO A 748 17.61 -5.34 1.42
C PRO A 748 16.64 -4.40 2.15
N ASP A 749 16.58 -3.13 1.74
CA ASP A 749 15.67 -2.15 2.34
C ASP A 749 14.26 -2.16 1.74
N GLU A 750 14.11 -2.61 0.49
CA GLU A 750 12.85 -2.58 -0.26
C GLU A 750 12.16 -3.94 -0.33
N ALA A 751 12.93 -5.02 -0.24
CA ALA A 751 12.42 -6.36 -0.42
C ALA A 751 11.45 -6.75 0.71
N GLY A 752 10.38 -7.41 0.29
CA GLY A 752 9.46 -8.13 1.15
C GLY A 752 9.06 -9.44 0.47
N LEU A 753 8.51 -10.37 1.24
CA LEU A 753 8.02 -11.63 0.68
C LEU A 753 6.91 -11.38 -0.33
N PHE A 754 6.98 -12.09 -1.45
CA PHE A 754 5.90 -12.10 -2.44
C PHE A 754 4.66 -12.81 -1.89
N ASP A 755 3.48 -12.36 -2.30
CA ASP A 755 2.21 -12.98 -1.92
C ASP A 755 1.78 -13.97 -3.00
N LEU A 756 1.62 -15.23 -2.63
CA LEU A 756 1.27 -16.33 -3.53
C LEU A 756 -0.24 -16.63 -3.59
N ASN A 757 -1.08 -15.84 -2.92
CA ASN A 757 -2.53 -16.06 -2.95
C ASN A 757 -3.13 -16.00 -4.36
N ARG A 758 -2.47 -15.26 -5.27
CA ARG A 758 -2.88 -15.10 -6.67
C ARG A 758 -2.11 -15.99 -7.65
N TYR A 759 -1.24 -16.84 -7.18
CA TYR A 759 -0.54 -17.78 -8.07
C TYR A 759 -1.57 -18.67 -8.79
N GLU A 760 -1.51 -18.71 -10.11
CA GLU A 760 -2.57 -19.36 -10.90
C GLU A 760 -2.50 -20.88 -10.93
N ASN A 761 -3.54 -21.50 -11.47
CA ASN A 761 -3.69 -22.96 -11.58
C ASN A 761 -3.87 -23.43 -13.04
N ARG A 762 -3.37 -22.65 -14.00
CA ARG A 762 -3.46 -23.01 -15.43
C ARG A 762 -2.37 -23.93 -15.88
#